data_00aa00f85ccecc970c382bcdb27a24b3
#
_entry.id   00aa00f85ccecc970c382bcdb27a24b3
#
_cell.length_a   1.000
_cell.length_b   1.000
_cell.length_c   1.000
_cell.angle_alpha   90.00
_cell.angle_beta   90.00
_cell.angle_gamma   90.00
#
_symmetry.space_group_name_H-M   'P 1'
#
loop_
_entity.id
_entity.type
_entity.pdbx_description
1 polymer ?
#
loop_
_entity_poly.entity_id
_entity_poly.type
_entity_poly.pdbx_seq_one_letter_code
_entity_poly.pdbx_strand_id
1 'polypeptide(L)'
;LSVKIMKKKTKRNRERSHIPFRLNFLFFIVFALFAALIIQLGRLQVLNGASYQAMVNSTDKKIVTGNVPRGMVLDAKGRVLVGNSAKSAITYTKNMNVLADKMYAEANQLTKYLTIDKLDTLTERDQIDYYLSNPKNLKKWNARLPKSKKVAADGSKIPDKTVYQSTIDLVEKSFTGLSDKQKQAAAIFKIMSGAYQLSTVYIKNDNVTDKEIAEISEHLTSLPGINVGTDWERSYPNGDSMRSIIGHVSTEEQGLPEDGINSLLAQGYSRNDRVGTSYLEKQYESILHGSKSQTQVEVGNNNQILSSKVLFKGQKGSNLNLTIDQAYQTKVEAALKKIYAKAVAAGATTYSDGAYAVAMNPKTGAILAMAGEQNDRTTKQASDDALGVINRTFVMGSAVKGATVMGGMMDGVISPSNNTLPDTPIYLPSTPVKKSVYPVGTFGSLSAQSALEVSSNIYMMQLALREGKAEYIPNKKINISPDIFTKMRGYFNQFGLGQKTGIDLPGEAKGIEGPTLTDAGLPAVGSALDLSYGNYDAYTLIQLAQYISTIANGGNRMKPYLVDSIQQTGTDGNLGKLESKTSPTVLNTINAPKSYFNVVKEGMYNVVNGTNAWGTAHTLKDIKPTFGAKTGTAQSFAREDPNDSTSKQVETVTSSLVGFAPYNDPQVAIAIVFPNLTSDEGHYNTLLAREMITDYYKLNNISK
;
A
#
# COMPACT_ATOMS: atom_id res chain seq x y z
N LEU A 1 -57.42 -74.23 -75.16
CA LEU A 1 -56.13 -74.42 -74.48
C LEU A 1 -55.69 -73.12 -73.93
N SER A 2 -55.77 -72.99 -72.59
CA SER A 2 -55.37 -71.81 -71.81
C SER A 2 -53.94 -71.94 -71.33
N VAL A 3 -53.15 -70.90 -71.53
CA VAL A 3 -51.84 -70.79 -70.90
C VAL A 3 -51.89 -69.64 -69.86
N LYS A 4 -51.77 -70.02 -68.61
CA LYS A 4 -51.67 -69.11 -67.47
C LYS A 4 -50.25 -68.53 -67.41
N ILE A 5 -50.08 -67.22 -67.51
CA ILE A 5 -48.84 -66.52 -67.24
C ILE A 5 -48.87 -65.99 -65.78
N MET A 6 -48.01 -66.56 -64.96
CA MET A 6 -47.75 -66.04 -63.56
C MET A 6 -46.96 -64.73 -63.58
N LYS A 7 -47.54 -63.67 -63.08
CA LYS A 7 -46.82 -62.41 -62.78
C LYS A 7 -46.16 -62.47 -61.39
N LYS A 8 -44.82 -62.47 -61.37
CA LYS A 8 -44.03 -62.29 -60.19
C LYS A 8 -44.18 -60.85 -59.66
N LYS A 9 -44.68 -60.66 -58.43
CA LYS A 9 -44.70 -59.37 -57.70
C LYS A 9 -43.33 -59.19 -57.08
N THR A 10 -42.59 -58.22 -57.55
CA THR A 10 -41.39 -57.67 -56.85
C THR A 10 -41.83 -56.74 -55.74
N LYS A 11 -41.49 -57.04 -54.47
CA LYS A 11 -41.63 -56.15 -53.33
C LYS A 11 -40.58 -55.04 -53.40
N ARG A 12 -40.98 -53.84 -53.66
CA ARG A 12 -40.12 -52.63 -53.42
C ARG A 12 -40.12 -52.31 -51.93
N ASN A 13 -38.97 -52.49 -51.31
CA ASN A 13 -38.70 -51.93 -49.97
C ASN A 13 -38.65 -50.37 -50.08
N ARG A 14 -39.64 -49.69 -49.53
CA ARG A 14 -39.57 -48.24 -49.28
C ARG A 14 -38.81 -48.03 -48.01
N GLU A 15 -37.55 -47.63 -48.09
CA GLU A 15 -36.84 -46.99 -46.96
C GLU A 15 -37.59 -45.73 -46.62
N ARG A 16 -38.17 -45.68 -45.41
CA ARG A 16 -38.77 -44.43 -44.82
C ARG A 16 -37.64 -43.53 -44.45
N SER A 17 -37.35 -42.53 -45.26
CA SER A 17 -36.45 -41.43 -44.93
C SER A 17 -37.00 -40.69 -43.68
N HIS A 18 -36.25 -40.66 -42.59
CA HIS A 18 -36.55 -39.90 -41.35
C HIS A 18 -36.29 -38.39 -41.49
N ILE A 19 -35.86 -37.93 -42.68
CA ILE A 19 -35.55 -36.52 -42.96
C ILE A 19 -36.76 -35.61 -42.78
N PRO A 20 -37.96 -35.92 -43.30
CA PRO A 20 -39.13 -35.05 -43.10
C PRO A 20 -39.56 -34.94 -41.64
N PHE A 21 -39.39 -36.00 -40.83
CA PHE A 21 -39.72 -35.96 -39.40
C PHE A 21 -38.77 -35.04 -38.62
N ARG A 22 -37.47 -35.10 -38.91
CA ARG A 22 -36.47 -34.24 -38.27
C ARG A 22 -36.66 -32.78 -38.66
N LEU A 23 -37.01 -32.50 -39.90
CA LEU A 23 -37.27 -31.15 -40.39
C LEU A 23 -38.55 -30.59 -39.76
N ASN A 24 -39.62 -31.36 -39.69
CA ASN A 24 -40.85 -30.95 -39.03
C ASN A 24 -40.69 -30.75 -37.52
N PHE A 25 -39.85 -31.56 -36.86
CA PHE A 25 -39.52 -31.40 -35.45
C PHE A 25 -38.73 -30.12 -35.21
N LEU A 26 -37.78 -29.80 -36.11
CA LEU A 26 -37.01 -28.54 -36.03
C LEU A 26 -37.93 -27.32 -36.26
N PHE A 27 -38.85 -27.42 -37.26
CA PHE A 27 -39.87 -26.38 -37.45
C PHE A 27 -40.79 -26.25 -36.26
N PHE A 28 -41.17 -27.31 -35.58
CA PHE A 28 -41.98 -27.26 -34.37
C PHE A 28 -41.24 -26.57 -33.21
N ILE A 29 -39.94 -26.86 -33.04
CA ILE A 29 -39.11 -26.16 -32.01
C ILE A 29 -39.02 -24.66 -32.31
N VAL A 30 -38.74 -24.30 -33.57
CA VAL A 30 -38.67 -22.87 -33.97
C VAL A 30 -40.02 -22.20 -33.79
N PHE A 31 -41.11 -22.87 -34.18
CA PHE A 31 -42.46 -22.33 -33.96
C PHE A 31 -42.80 -22.20 -32.49
N ALA A 32 -42.43 -23.17 -31.65
CA ALA A 32 -42.66 -23.09 -30.21
C ALA A 32 -41.89 -21.94 -29.56
N LEU A 33 -40.64 -21.71 -30.02
CA LEU A 33 -39.81 -20.56 -29.56
C LEU A 33 -40.42 -19.24 -30.01
N PHE A 34 -40.90 -19.13 -31.26
CA PHE A 34 -41.61 -17.92 -31.73
C PHE A 34 -42.92 -17.70 -30.98
N ALA A 35 -43.71 -18.75 -30.72
CA ALA A 35 -44.93 -18.69 -29.94
C ALA A 35 -44.62 -18.21 -28.48
N ALA A 36 -43.55 -18.73 -27.87
CA ALA A 36 -43.13 -18.28 -26.55
C ALA A 36 -42.71 -16.81 -26.56
N LEU A 37 -41.98 -16.37 -27.61
CA LEU A 37 -41.64 -14.94 -27.77
C LEU A 37 -42.86 -14.05 -27.94
N ILE A 38 -43.85 -14.46 -28.75
CA ILE A 38 -45.08 -13.72 -28.95
C ILE A 38 -45.91 -13.65 -27.66
N ILE A 39 -46.00 -14.75 -26.91
CA ILE A 39 -46.66 -14.78 -25.58
C ILE A 39 -45.92 -13.87 -24.61
N GLN A 40 -44.59 -13.90 -24.60
CA GLN A 40 -43.80 -13.03 -23.77
C GLN A 40 -43.96 -11.54 -24.15
N LEU A 41 -44.00 -11.25 -25.46
CA LEU A 41 -44.25 -9.89 -25.96
C LEU A 41 -45.67 -9.43 -25.60
N GLY A 42 -46.67 -10.32 -25.75
CA GLY A 42 -48.04 -10.03 -25.32
C GLY A 42 -48.17 -9.77 -23.81
N ARG A 43 -47.49 -10.57 -22.99
CA ARG A 43 -47.37 -10.29 -21.54
C ARG A 43 -46.72 -8.93 -21.25
N LEU A 44 -45.65 -8.60 -21.93
CA LEU A 44 -44.98 -7.31 -21.78
C LEU A 44 -45.84 -6.14 -22.24
N GLN A 45 -46.52 -6.27 -23.38
CA GLN A 45 -47.29 -5.15 -23.97
C GLN A 45 -48.72 -5.02 -23.42
N VAL A 46 -49.41 -6.14 -23.20
CA VAL A 46 -50.86 -6.11 -22.85
C VAL A 46 -51.10 -6.19 -21.34
N LEU A 47 -50.40 -7.13 -20.64
CA LEU A 47 -50.58 -7.28 -19.19
C LEU A 47 -49.75 -6.30 -18.37
N ASN A 48 -48.55 -5.97 -18.85
CA ASN A 48 -47.66 -5.05 -18.14
C ASN A 48 -47.51 -3.71 -18.87
N GLY A 49 -48.20 -3.48 -19.99
CA GLY A 49 -48.10 -2.26 -20.79
C GLY A 49 -48.44 -1.01 -19.98
N ALA A 50 -49.48 -1.04 -19.17
CA ALA A 50 -49.82 0.05 -18.25
C ALA A 50 -48.73 0.26 -17.17
N SER A 51 -48.10 -0.82 -16.71
CA SER A 51 -47.01 -0.79 -15.74
C SER A 51 -45.72 -0.27 -16.38
N TYR A 52 -45.43 -0.66 -17.62
CA TYR A 52 -44.30 -0.12 -18.39
C TYR A 52 -44.55 1.31 -18.86
N GLN A 53 -45.79 1.66 -19.23
CA GLN A 53 -46.18 3.05 -19.52
C GLN A 53 -46.08 3.91 -18.27
N ALA A 54 -46.47 3.37 -17.10
CA ALA A 54 -46.26 4.02 -15.82
C ALA A 54 -44.77 4.11 -15.46
N MET A 55 -43.94 3.09 -15.79
CA MET A 55 -42.47 3.17 -15.68
C MET A 55 -41.84 4.18 -16.63
N VAL A 56 -42.30 4.26 -17.88
CA VAL A 56 -41.85 5.26 -18.86
C VAL A 56 -42.31 6.66 -18.42
N ASN A 57 -43.53 6.80 -17.92
CA ASN A 57 -44.01 8.06 -17.33
C ASN A 57 -43.39 8.34 -15.95
N SER A 58 -42.81 7.33 -15.26
CA SER A 58 -42.01 7.44 -14.04
C SER A 58 -40.53 7.66 -14.31
N THR A 59 -40.14 7.93 -15.57
CA THR A 59 -38.71 8.23 -15.93
C THR A 59 -38.20 9.50 -15.24
N ASP A 60 -39.04 10.20 -14.54
CA ASP A 60 -38.66 11.38 -13.77
C ASP A 60 -38.17 11.08 -12.34
N LYS A 61 -38.22 9.81 -11.91
CA LYS A 61 -37.66 9.41 -10.61
C LYS A 61 -36.20 9.00 -10.76
N LYS A 62 -35.30 9.76 -10.16
CA LYS A 62 -33.86 9.56 -10.22
C LYS A 62 -33.27 9.30 -8.83
N ILE A 63 -32.14 8.60 -8.78
CA ILE A 63 -31.44 8.37 -7.52
C ILE A 63 -30.20 9.28 -7.48
N VAL A 64 -30.16 10.09 -6.46
CA VAL A 64 -28.99 10.90 -6.09
C VAL A 64 -28.25 10.18 -4.97
N THR A 65 -26.95 10.00 -5.13
CA THR A 65 -26.11 9.37 -4.11
C THR A 65 -25.37 10.44 -3.30
N GLY A 66 -25.27 10.23 -1.99
CA GLY A 66 -24.51 11.09 -1.07
C GLY A 66 -23.37 10.33 -0.40
N ASN A 67 -22.28 11.02 -0.13
CA ASN A 67 -21.12 10.43 0.54
C ASN A 67 -21.41 10.14 2.02
N VAL A 68 -20.75 9.14 2.55
CA VAL A 68 -20.78 8.74 3.97
C VAL A 68 -19.37 8.78 4.54
N PRO A 69 -19.22 8.91 5.87
CA PRO A 69 -17.90 8.83 6.50
C PRO A 69 -17.25 7.48 6.20
N ARG A 70 -15.94 7.51 5.94
CA ARG A 70 -15.12 6.30 5.82
C ARG A 70 -15.00 5.61 7.18
N GLY A 71 -14.72 4.32 7.18
CA GLY A 71 -14.32 3.60 8.38
C GLY A 71 -13.09 4.24 9.03
N MET A 72 -12.99 4.16 10.33
CA MET A 72 -11.84 4.64 11.11
C MET A 72 -10.72 3.61 11.12
N VAL A 73 -9.50 4.06 11.37
CA VAL A 73 -8.37 3.19 11.70
C VAL A 73 -8.05 3.38 13.18
N LEU A 74 -8.06 2.28 13.91
CA LEU A 74 -7.89 2.24 15.36
C LEU A 74 -6.63 1.45 15.71
N ASP A 75 -6.02 1.76 16.84
CA ASP A 75 -4.90 0.99 17.38
C ASP A 75 -5.38 -0.28 18.11
N ALA A 76 -4.44 -1.07 18.60
CA ALA A 76 -4.70 -2.33 19.33
C ALA A 76 -5.55 -2.15 20.61
N LYS A 77 -5.67 -0.93 21.13
CA LYS A 77 -6.46 -0.58 22.32
C LYS A 77 -7.74 0.21 21.99
N GLY A 78 -8.09 0.32 20.70
CA GLY A 78 -9.29 1.02 20.23
C GLY A 78 -9.13 2.55 20.18
N ARG A 79 -7.93 3.11 20.29
CA ARG A 79 -7.69 4.55 20.14
C ARG A 79 -7.65 4.93 18.66
N VAL A 80 -8.23 6.10 18.31
CA VAL A 80 -8.31 6.55 16.92
C VAL A 80 -6.96 6.98 16.41
N LEU A 81 -6.47 6.30 15.37
CA LEU A 81 -5.31 6.67 14.58
C LEU A 81 -5.70 7.56 13.39
N VAL A 82 -6.79 7.17 12.70
CA VAL A 82 -7.39 7.94 11.62
C VAL A 82 -8.89 7.97 11.83
N GLY A 83 -9.41 9.17 11.95
CA GLY A 83 -10.84 9.43 12.11
C GLY A 83 -11.43 10.19 10.92
N ASN A 84 -12.60 10.75 11.16
CA ASN A 84 -13.26 11.66 10.24
C ASN A 84 -13.69 12.93 11.00
N SER A 85 -13.45 14.07 10.39
CA SER A 85 -13.93 15.36 10.85
C SER A 85 -15.10 15.79 9.97
N ALA A 86 -16.23 16.12 10.58
CA ALA A 86 -17.37 16.68 9.89
C ALA A 86 -17.14 18.18 9.66
N LYS A 87 -17.33 18.62 8.43
CA LYS A 87 -17.30 20.03 8.04
C LYS A 87 -18.63 20.40 7.40
N SER A 88 -19.12 21.60 7.71
CA SER A 88 -20.25 22.15 6.98
C SER A 88 -19.89 22.35 5.52
N ALA A 89 -20.82 22.07 4.64
CA ALA A 89 -20.59 22.17 3.21
C ALA A 89 -21.79 22.75 2.48
N ILE A 90 -21.53 23.47 1.39
CA ILE A 90 -22.51 23.92 0.43
C ILE A 90 -22.34 23.06 -0.80
N THR A 91 -23.38 22.35 -1.18
CA THR A 91 -23.37 21.35 -2.25
C THR A 91 -24.20 21.78 -3.44
N TYR A 92 -23.86 21.26 -4.60
CA TYR A 92 -24.63 21.40 -5.83
C TYR A 92 -24.90 20.03 -6.45
N THR A 93 -26.14 19.69 -6.66
CA THR A 93 -26.56 18.51 -7.42
C THR A 93 -27.00 18.95 -8.82
N LYS A 94 -26.21 18.60 -9.83
CA LYS A 94 -26.46 19.00 -11.22
C LYS A 94 -27.71 18.29 -11.76
N ASN A 95 -28.73 19.06 -12.07
CA ASN A 95 -29.94 18.54 -12.71
C ASN A 95 -29.68 18.03 -14.13
N MET A 96 -30.61 17.27 -14.70
CA MET A 96 -30.55 16.80 -16.07
C MET A 96 -30.56 17.96 -17.06
N ASN A 97 -29.64 17.91 -18.05
CA ASN A 97 -29.64 18.86 -19.19
C ASN A 97 -29.58 20.35 -18.82
N VAL A 98 -28.97 20.71 -17.69
CA VAL A 98 -28.78 22.11 -17.31
C VAL A 98 -27.85 22.79 -18.31
N LEU A 99 -28.29 23.88 -18.91
CA LEU A 99 -27.52 24.65 -19.87
C LEU A 99 -26.50 25.57 -19.15
N ALA A 100 -25.43 25.89 -19.85
CA ALA A 100 -24.33 26.71 -19.31
C ALA A 100 -24.81 28.12 -18.87
N ASP A 101 -25.75 28.71 -19.59
CA ASP A 101 -26.33 30.03 -19.25
C ASP A 101 -27.12 30.03 -17.92
N LYS A 102 -27.77 28.91 -17.60
CA LYS A 102 -28.47 28.73 -16.31
C LYS A 102 -27.45 28.61 -15.17
N MET A 103 -26.42 27.76 -15.34
CA MET A 103 -25.35 27.66 -14.36
C MET A 103 -24.58 28.97 -14.18
N TYR A 104 -24.37 29.74 -15.27
CA TYR A 104 -23.81 31.09 -15.21
C TYR A 104 -24.69 32.03 -14.32
N ALA A 105 -26.00 32.06 -14.54
CA ALA A 105 -26.90 32.90 -13.76
C ALA A 105 -26.91 32.51 -12.27
N GLU A 106 -26.93 31.21 -11.98
CA GLU A 106 -26.96 30.67 -10.63
C GLU A 106 -25.60 30.91 -9.90
N ALA A 107 -24.47 30.70 -10.57
CA ALA A 107 -23.17 31.00 -10.02
C ALA A 107 -23.05 32.50 -9.63
N ASN A 108 -23.55 33.40 -10.46
CA ASN A 108 -23.61 34.84 -10.13
C ASN A 108 -24.54 35.14 -8.94
N GLN A 109 -25.65 34.40 -8.81
CA GLN A 109 -26.53 34.57 -7.68
C GLN A 109 -25.89 34.10 -6.37
N LEU A 110 -25.19 32.96 -6.38
CA LEU A 110 -24.47 32.41 -5.23
C LEU A 110 -23.41 33.34 -4.65
N THR A 111 -22.73 34.14 -5.47
CA THR A 111 -21.75 35.12 -4.97
C THR A 111 -22.33 36.20 -4.07
N LYS A 112 -23.65 36.27 -3.89
CA LYS A 112 -24.27 37.16 -2.91
C LYS A 112 -24.26 36.59 -1.50
N TYR A 113 -24.20 35.27 -1.38
CA TYR A 113 -24.39 34.50 -0.14
C TYR A 113 -23.14 33.81 0.34
N LEU A 114 -22.19 33.51 -0.55
CA LEU A 114 -20.92 32.85 -0.19
C LEU A 114 -19.71 33.43 -0.93
N THR A 115 -18.54 33.16 -0.37
CA THR A 115 -17.26 33.56 -0.93
C THR A 115 -16.36 32.33 -1.11
N ILE A 116 -15.68 32.20 -2.25
CA ILE A 116 -14.68 31.14 -2.49
C ILE A 116 -13.31 31.67 -2.14
N ASP A 117 -12.59 30.96 -1.27
CA ASP A 117 -11.28 31.40 -0.76
C ASP A 117 -10.15 31.17 -1.77
N LYS A 118 -10.21 30.09 -2.55
CA LYS A 118 -9.16 29.66 -3.50
C LYS A 118 -9.54 30.06 -4.93
N LEU A 119 -9.06 31.22 -5.36
CA LEU A 119 -9.23 31.71 -6.74
C LEU A 119 -8.00 31.47 -7.65
N ASP A 120 -6.88 31.09 -7.09
CA ASP A 120 -5.62 30.81 -7.76
C ASP A 120 -5.67 29.54 -8.65
N THR A 121 -6.63 28.68 -8.41
CA THR A 121 -6.89 27.49 -9.24
C THR A 121 -7.64 27.78 -10.55
N LEU A 122 -8.14 29.01 -10.75
CA LEU A 122 -8.80 29.42 -11.97
C LEU A 122 -7.81 29.68 -13.11
N THR A 123 -7.83 28.80 -14.10
CA THR A 123 -7.09 29.02 -15.34
C THR A 123 -7.72 30.12 -16.21
N GLU A 124 -6.98 30.68 -17.15
CA GLU A 124 -7.51 31.62 -18.13
C GLU A 124 -8.66 30.98 -18.94
N ARG A 125 -8.52 29.70 -19.26
CA ARG A 125 -9.56 28.93 -19.94
C ARG A 125 -10.87 28.86 -19.11
N ASP A 126 -10.80 28.61 -17.82
CA ASP A 126 -11.98 28.59 -16.94
C ASP A 126 -12.69 29.95 -16.93
N GLN A 127 -11.91 31.04 -16.92
CA GLN A 127 -12.43 32.39 -16.94
C GLN A 127 -13.14 32.70 -18.28
N ILE A 128 -12.58 32.26 -19.41
CA ILE A 128 -13.16 32.42 -20.74
C ILE A 128 -14.43 31.58 -20.89
N ASP A 129 -14.44 30.32 -20.41
CA ASP A 129 -15.62 29.46 -20.43
C ASP A 129 -16.78 30.07 -19.62
N TYR A 130 -16.49 30.59 -18.41
CA TYR A 130 -17.49 31.35 -17.66
C TYR A 130 -17.95 32.60 -18.43
N TYR A 131 -17.04 33.41 -18.98
CA TYR A 131 -17.36 34.62 -19.72
C TYR A 131 -18.25 34.35 -20.93
N LEU A 132 -17.97 33.28 -21.68
CA LEU A 132 -18.75 32.85 -22.85
C LEU A 132 -20.06 32.15 -22.49
N SER A 133 -20.24 31.67 -21.27
CA SER A 133 -21.50 31.11 -20.78
C SER A 133 -22.61 32.17 -20.64
N ASN A 134 -22.23 33.46 -20.66
CA ASN A 134 -23.21 34.54 -20.85
C ASN A 134 -23.67 34.58 -22.33
N PRO A 135 -24.98 34.37 -22.63
CA PRO A 135 -25.48 34.33 -24.01
C PRO A 135 -25.17 35.59 -24.84
N LYS A 136 -25.13 36.75 -24.19
CA LYS A 136 -24.81 38.02 -24.87
C LYS A 136 -23.36 38.04 -25.34
N ASN A 137 -22.43 37.56 -24.51
CA ASN A 137 -21.02 37.50 -24.86
C ASN A 137 -20.78 36.45 -25.95
N LEU A 138 -21.36 35.28 -25.82
CA LEU A 138 -21.22 34.19 -26.80
C LEU A 138 -21.75 34.66 -28.17
N LYS A 139 -22.94 35.31 -28.22
CA LYS A 139 -23.48 35.87 -29.47
C LYS A 139 -22.57 36.91 -30.05
N LYS A 140 -22.05 37.85 -29.24
CA LYS A 140 -21.10 38.90 -29.66
C LYS A 140 -19.87 38.34 -30.30
N TRP A 141 -19.23 37.34 -29.70
CA TRP A 141 -18.00 36.76 -30.19
C TRP A 141 -18.22 35.78 -31.35
N ASN A 142 -19.27 34.99 -31.34
CA ASN A 142 -19.68 34.19 -32.49
C ASN A 142 -19.94 35.04 -33.75
N ALA A 143 -20.48 36.24 -33.61
CA ALA A 143 -20.69 37.14 -34.75
C ALA A 143 -19.37 37.57 -35.43
N ARG A 144 -18.29 37.64 -34.66
CA ARG A 144 -16.95 38.02 -35.13
C ARG A 144 -16.16 36.87 -35.78
N LEU A 145 -16.60 35.64 -35.64
CA LEU A 145 -15.94 34.49 -36.26
C LEU A 145 -16.11 34.54 -37.80
N PRO A 146 -15.02 34.30 -38.57
CA PRO A 146 -15.07 34.16 -40.03
C PRO A 146 -16.05 33.04 -40.44
N LYS A 147 -16.69 33.24 -41.62
CA LYS A 147 -17.65 32.24 -42.15
C LYS A 147 -17.02 30.87 -42.32
N SER A 148 -15.75 30.78 -42.69
CA SER A 148 -14.95 29.56 -42.84
C SER A 148 -14.78 28.76 -41.51
N LYS A 149 -14.98 29.38 -40.36
CA LYS A 149 -14.97 28.70 -39.02
C LYS A 149 -16.35 28.23 -38.57
N LYS A 150 -17.40 28.48 -39.35
CA LYS A 150 -18.80 28.10 -39.08
C LYS A 150 -19.34 27.11 -40.12
N VAL A 151 -18.88 27.22 -41.36
CA VAL A 151 -19.29 26.42 -42.50
C VAL A 151 -18.05 25.89 -43.20
N ALA A 152 -17.98 24.59 -43.43
CA ALA A 152 -16.90 23.93 -44.14
C ALA A 152 -16.91 24.26 -45.64
N ALA A 153 -15.86 23.93 -46.37
CA ALA A 153 -15.73 24.21 -47.80
C ALA A 153 -16.80 23.53 -48.67
N ASP A 154 -17.32 22.41 -48.21
CA ASP A 154 -18.43 21.64 -48.83
C ASP A 154 -19.83 22.17 -48.48
N GLY A 155 -19.92 23.28 -47.73
CA GLY A 155 -21.20 23.87 -47.30
C GLY A 155 -21.80 23.25 -46.05
N SER A 156 -21.23 22.21 -45.46
CA SER A 156 -21.72 21.60 -44.25
C SER A 156 -21.47 22.46 -42.99
N LYS A 157 -22.33 22.35 -42.00
CA LYS A 157 -22.16 23.04 -40.71
C LYS A 157 -21.00 22.41 -39.93
N ILE A 158 -20.03 23.22 -39.51
CA ILE A 158 -18.96 22.79 -38.64
C ILE A 158 -19.58 22.41 -37.26
N PRO A 159 -19.14 21.30 -36.62
CA PRO A 159 -19.66 20.88 -35.28
C PRO A 159 -19.58 22.02 -34.25
N ASP A 160 -20.62 22.19 -33.46
CA ASP A 160 -20.73 23.28 -32.48
C ASP A 160 -19.54 23.32 -31.50
N LYS A 161 -18.99 22.17 -31.13
CA LYS A 161 -17.77 22.05 -30.31
C LYS A 161 -16.55 22.73 -30.98
N THR A 162 -16.38 22.55 -32.28
CA THR A 162 -15.28 23.16 -33.06
C THR A 162 -15.47 24.65 -33.22
N VAL A 163 -16.73 25.09 -33.44
CA VAL A 163 -17.08 26.51 -33.50
C VAL A 163 -16.81 27.19 -32.16
N TYR A 164 -17.19 26.53 -31.05
CA TYR A 164 -16.95 27.02 -29.70
C TYR A 164 -15.45 27.15 -29.41
N GLN A 165 -14.63 26.13 -29.76
CA GLN A 165 -13.17 26.21 -29.60
C GLN A 165 -12.59 27.41 -30.41
N SER A 166 -13.01 27.59 -31.68
CA SER A 166 -12.59 28.73 -32.46
C SER A 166 -13.00 30.09 -31.88
N THR A 167 -14.12 30.09 -31.11
CA THR A 167 -14.55 31.31 -30.40
C THR A 167 -13.64 31.59 -29.21
N ILE A 168 -13.23 30.53 -28.45
CA ILE A 168 -12.26 30.66 -27.38
C ILE A 168 -10.93 31.22 -27.91
N ASP A 169 -10.36 30.61 -28.95
CA ASP A 169 -9.09 31.05 -29.57
C ASP A 169 -9.14 32.53 -30.02
N LEU A 170 -10.33 33.02 -30.38
CA LEU A 170 -10.54 34.41 -30.73
C LEU A 170 -10.62 35.34 -29.52
N VAL A 171 -11.26 34.88 -28.44
CA VAL A 171 -11.40 35.61 -27.16
C VAL A 171 -10.03 35.72 -26.46
N GLU A 172 -9.26 34.66 -26.38
CA GLU A 172 -7.91 34.60 -25.74
C GLU A 172 -7.01 35.75 -26.25
N LYS A 173 -7.07 36.09 -27.53
CA LYS A 173 -6.23 37.15 -28.13
C LYS A 173 -6.46 38.55 -27.55
N SER A 174 -7.58 38.78 -26.86
CA SER A 174 -7.96 40.09 -26.35
C SER A 174 -8.59 40.03 -24.95
N PHE A 175 -8.47 38.86 -24.28
CA PHE A 175 -9.02 38.69 -22.95
C PHE A 175 -8.13 39.40 -21.92
N THR A 176 -8.71 40.29 -21.13
CA THR A 176 -8.02 41.07 -20.10
C THR A 176 -8.27 40.58 -18.69
N GLY A 177 -8.86 39.39 -18.58
CA GLY A 177 -9.23 38.80 -17.29
C GLY A 177 -10.59 39.24 -16.76
N LEU A 178 -10.98 38.70 -15.64
CA LEU A 178 -12.25 38.98 -14.93
C LEU A 178 -12.00 39.88 -13.73
N SER A 179 -13.00 40.67 -13.34
CA SER A 179 -13.00 41.35 -12.05
C SER A 179 -13.10 40.33 -10.90
N ASP A 180 -12.70 40.70 -9.69
CA ASP A 180 -12.68 39.76 -8.54
C ASP A 180 -14.06 39.17 -8.26
N LYS A 181 -15.13 39.95 -8.36
CA LYS A 181 -16.50 39.43 -8.25
C LYS A 181 -16.83 38.40 -9.33
N GLN A 182 -16.37 38.62 -10.55
CA GLN A 182 -16.57 37.68 -11.64
C GLN A 182 -15.71 36.42 -11.47
N LYS A 183 -14.52 36.55 -10.88
CA LYS A 183 -13.67 35.38 -10.54
C LYS A 183 -14.35 34.50 -9.50
N GLN A 184 -15.02 35.08 -8.49
CA GLN A 184 -15.85 34.34 -7.54
C GLN A 184 -16.92 33.50 -8.25
N ALA A 185 -17.69 34.14 -9.14
CA ALA A 185 -18.72 33.46 -9.92
C ALA A 185 -18.12 32.42 -10.89
N ALA A 186 -16.96 32.69 -11.47
CA ALA A 186 -16.26 31.76 -12.35
C ALA A 186 -15.78 30.52 -11.62
N ALA A 187 -15.30 30.65 -10.37
CA ALA A 187 -14.92 29.52 -9.54
C ALA A 187 -16.13 28.61 -9.24
N ILE A 188 -17.25 29.20 -8.85
CA ILE A 188 -18.50 28.46 -8.65
C ILE A 188 -18.96 27.78 -9.95
N PHE A 189 -18.97 28.52 -11.04
CA PHE A 189 -19.37 28.01 -12.38
C PHE A 189 -18.48 26.83 -12.82
N LYS A 190 -17.17 26.90 -12.61
CA LYS A 190 -16.23 25.81 -12.89
C LYS A 190 -16.65 24.53 -12.19
N ILE A 191 -16.92 24.59 -10.87
CA ILE A 191 -17.36 23.45 -10.06
C ILE A 191 -18.70 22.90 -10.57
N MET A 192 -19.69 23.77 -10.79
CA MET A 192 -21.01 23.37 -11.28
C MET A 192 -20.95 22.74 -12.67
N SER A 193 -20.15 23.30 -13.58
CA SER A 193 -20.01 22.79 -14.96
C SER A 193 -19.31 21.43 -15.00
N GLY A 194 -18.32 21.23 -14.14
CA GLY A 194 -17.57 19.98 -13.99
C GLY A 194 -18.39 18.84 -13.38
N ALA A 195 -19.51 19.13 -12.69
CA ALA A 195 -20.37 18.11 -12.09
C ALA A 195 -20.99 17.20 -13.16
N TYR A 196 -21.04 15.89 -12.89
CA TYR A 196 -21.84 14.95 -13.69
C TYR A 196 -23.32 15.11 -13.40
N GLN A 197 -24.18 14.79 -14.37
CA GLN A 197 -25.64 14.84 -14.18
C GLN A 197 -26.04 13.94 -13.01
N LEU A 198 -26.87 14.47 -12.12
CA LEU A 198 -27.38 13.83 -10.91
C LEU A 198 -26.27 13.42 -9.89
N SER A 199 -25.06 13.93 -10.06
CA SER A 199 -24.04 13.84 -9.02
C SER A 199 -24.04 15.12 -8.18
N THR A 200 -23.70 14.95 -6.91
CA THR A 200 -23.51 16.05 -5.97
C THR A 200 -22.04 16.40 -5.88
N VAL A 201 -21.70 17.67 -5.99
CA VAL A 201 -20.35 18.22 -5.80
C VAL A 201 -20.38 19.28 -4.71
N TYR A 202 -19.24 19.50 -4.07
CA TYR A 202 -19.10 20.57 -3.07
C TYR A 202 -18.74 21.89 -3.76
N ILE A 203 -19.61 22.90 -3.61
CA ILE A 203 -19.30 24.29 -4.03
C ILE A 203 -18.28 24.89 -3.06
N LYS A 204 -18.54 24.68 -1.76
CA LYS A 204 -17.64 25.09 -0.69
C LYS A 204 -17.72 24.09 0.46
N ASN A 205 -16.61 23.56 0.92
CA ASN A 205 -16.52 22.60 2.02
C ASN A 205 -15.38 22.92 2.99
N ASP A 206 -14.74 24.07 2.82
CA ASP A 206 -13.72 24.59 3.72
C ASP A 206 -14.09 26.02 4.13
N ASN A 207 -13.88 26.37 5.38
CA ASN A 207 -14.22 27.68 5.95
C ASN A 207 -15.66 28.14 5.67
N VAL A 208 -16.62 27.20 5.64
CA VAL A 208 -18.04 27.54 5.52
C VAL A 208 -18.53 28.16 6.83
N THR A 209 -19.00 29.39 6.77
CA THR A 209 -19.45 30.12 7.96
C THR A 209 -20.92 29.84 8.26
N ASP A 210 -21.32 29.96 9.53
CA ASP A 210 -22.72 29.83 9.95
C ASP A 210 -23.62 30.85 9.23
N LYS A 211 -23.07 32.03 8.89
CA LYS A 211 -23.80 33.07 8.13
C LYS A 211 -24.09 32.58 6.69
N GLU A 212 -23.10 32.00 5.99
CA GLU A 212 -23.30 31.45 4.64
C GLU A 212 -24.34 30.33 4.67
N ILE A 213 -24.31 29.48 5.70
CA ILE A 213 -25.28 28.40 5.89
C ILE A 213 -26.69 28.96 6.04
N ALA A 214 -26.89 29.96 6.91
CA ALA A 214 -28.17 30.57 7.17
C ALA A 214 -28.73 31.26 5.91
N GLU A 215 -27.92 32.11 5.27
CA GLU A 215 -28.34 32.82 4.04
C GLU A 215 -28.70 31.88 2.90
N ILE A 216 -27.93 30.82 2.67
CA ILE A 216 -28.27 29.85 1.63
C ILE A 216 -29.51 29.05 2.00
N SER A 217 -29.66 28.64 3.28
CA SER A 217 -30.82 27.89 3.75
C SER A 217 -32.15 28.68 3.54
N GLU A 218 -32.12 29.98 3.72
CA GLU A 218 -33.28 30.86 3.48
C GLU A 218 -33.63 30.99 1.98
N HIS A 219 -32.65 30.78 1.09
CA HIS A 219 -32.80 31.00 -0.35
C HIS A 219 -32.82 29.71 -1.19
N LEU A 220 -32.89 28.53 -0.59
CA LEU A 220 -32.85 27.22 -1.29
C LEU A 220 -33.90 27.10 -2.39
N THR A 221 -35.10 27.67 -2.20
CA THR A 221 -36.19 27.65 -3.21
C THR A 221 -35.81 28.40 -4.48
N SER A 222 -34.93 29.37 -4.42
CA SER A 222 -34.44 30.17 -5.55
C SER A 222 -33.11 29.71 -6.13
N LEU A 223 -32.51 28.68 -5.55
CA LEU A 223 -31.19 28.12 -5.89
C LEU A 223 -31.32 26.63 -6.28
N PRO A 224 -31.70 26.31 -7.54
CA PRO A 224 -31.97 24.94 -7.96
C PRO A 224 -30.75 24.04 -7.84
N GLY A 225 -30.87 22.93 -7.13
CA GLY A 225 -29.80 21.97 -6.94
C GLY A 225 -28.80 22.31 -5.84
N ILE A 226 -28.84 23.51 -5.27
CA ILE A 226 -28.02 23.90 -4.12
C ILE A 226 -28.62 23.34 -2.83
N ASN A 227 -27.73 22.85 -1.94
CA ASN A 227 -28.10 22.38 -0.61
C ASN A 227 -27.00 22.69 0.41
N VAL A 228 -27.39 22.74 1.67
CA VAL A 228 -26.48 22.71 2.81
C VAL A 228 -26.30 21.26 3.25
N GLY A 229 -25.11 20.82 3.45
CA GLY A 229 -24.76 19.44 3.81
C GLY A 229 -23.54 19.35 4.70
N THR A 230 -23.02 18.16 4.82
CA THR A 230 -21.81 17.86 5.58
C THR A 230 -20.81 17.19 4.68
N ASP A 231 -19.59 17.65 4.70
CA ASP A 231 -18.45 16.95 4.15
C ASP A 231 -17.68 16.22 5.26
N TRP A 232 -17.01 15.13 4.90
CA TRP A 232 -16.24 14.31 5.80
C TRP A 232 -14.77 14.29 5.35
N GLU A 233 -13.92 14.89 6.16
CA GLU A 233 -12.49 14.89 5.91
C GLU A 233 -11.77 13.91 6.83
N ARG A 234 -10.69 13.27 6.35
CA ARG A 234 -9.84 12.45 7.20
C ARG A 234 -9.15 13.31 8.27
N SER A 235 -9.26 12.89 9.51
CA SER A 235 -8.57 13.49 10.64
C SER A 235 -7.47 12.57 11.15
N TYR A 236 -6.34 13.17 11.52
CA TYR A 236 -5.14 12.47 11.99
C TYR A 236 -4.75 13.01 13.37
N PRO A 237 -5.33 12.48 14.47
CA PRO A 237 -5.11 13.00 15.82
C PRO A 237 -3.65 12.95 16.25
N ASN A 238 -2.86 12.04 15.65
CA ASN A 238 -1.45 11.82 15.98
C ASN A 238 -0.49 12.50 14.98
N GLY A 239 -0.97 13.48 14.21
CA GLY A 239 -0.16 14.19 13.21
C GLY A 239 0.40 13.28 12.13
N ASP A 240 1.71 13.35 11.91
CA ASP A 240 2.38 12.60 10.84
C ASP A 240 2.78 11.17 11.24
N SER A 241 2.54 10.75 12.48
CA SER A 241 2.84 9.38 12.93
C SER A 241 2.17 8.35 12.01
N MET A 242 2.93 7.39 11.51
CA MET A 242 2.49 6.31 10.60
C MET A 242 1.87 6.77 9.27
N ARG A 243 2.05 8.02 8.85
CA ARG A 243 1.47 8.51 7.58
C ARG A 243 1.90 7.68 6.37
N SER A 244 3.15 7.26 6.34
CA SER A 244 3.69 6.42 5.27
C SER A 244 3.09 5.01 5.22
N ILE A 245 2.52 4.50 6.33
CA ILE A 245 1.82 3.21 6.38
C ILE A 245 0.34 3.36 6.05
N ILE A 246 -0.30 4.38 6.64
CA ILE A 246 -1.73 4.65 6.46
C ILE A 246 -2.02 5.02 5.01
N GLY A 247 -1.21 5.89 4.43
CA GLY A 247 -1.41 6.36 3.07
C GLY A 247 -2.36 7.54 2.96
N HIS A 248 -2.84 7.77 1.74
CA HIS A 248 -3.63 8.93 1.37
C HIS A 248 -4.95 8.55 0.73
N VAL A 249 -5.92 9.45 0.87
CA VAL A 249 -7.21 9.44 0.16
C VAL A 249 -7.18 10.57 -0.87
N SER A 250 -7.67 10.33 -2.09
CA SER A 250 -7.77 11.36 -3.11
C SER A 250 -8.71 12.49 -2.68
N THR A 251 -8.49 13.69 -3.20
CA THR A 251 -9.47 14.78 -3.09
C THR A 251 -10.59 14.56 -4.10
N GLU A 252 -11.71 15.27 -3.95
CA GLU A 252 -12.81 15.22 -4.92
C GLU A 252 -12.38 15.70 -6.31
N GLU A 253 -11.47 16.67 -6.37
CA GLU A 253 -10.90 17.20 -7.62
C GLU A 253 -10.02 16.16 -8.32
N GLN A 254 -9.23 15.40 -7.58
CA GLN A 254 -8.43 14.30 -8.10
C GLN A 254 -9.30 13.13 -8.53
N GLY A 255 -10.36 12.83 -7.75
CA GLY A 255 -11.28 11.73 -8.00
C GLY A 255 -10.60 10.36 -8.00
N LEU A 256 -11.09 9.48 -8.89
CA LEU A 256 -10.56 8.14 -9.05
C LEU A 256 -9.18 8.18 -9.72
N PRO A 257 -8.19 7.39 -9.22
CA PRO A 257 -6.88 7.28 -9.86
C PRO A 257 -7.02 6.66 -11.26
N GLU A 258 -6.17 7.09 -12.19
CA GLU A 258 -6.16 6.60 -13.56
C GLU A 258 -5.97 5.07 -13.61
N ASP A 259 -5.05 4.58 -12.77
CA ASP A 259 -4.87 3.15 -12.55
C ASP A 259 -6.07 2.53 -11.84
N GLY A 260 -6.79 1.63 -12.52
CA GLY A 260 -7.92 0.90 -11.96
C GLY A 260 -9.27 1.62 -12.04
N ILE A 261 -9.36 2.78 -12.71
CA ILE A 261 -10.59 3.56 -12.83
C ILE A 261 -11.79 2.74 -13.34
N ASN A 262 -11.57 1.87 -14.35
CA ASN A 262 -12.64 1.03 -14.90
C ASN A 262 -13.17 0.01 -13.89
N SER A 263 -12.29 -0.54 -13.04
CA SER A 263 -12.66 -1.47 -11.98
C SER A 263 -13.49 -0.77 -10.90
N LEU A 264 -13.10 0.44 -10.50
CA LEU A 264 -13.82 1.22 -9.50
C LEU A 264 -15.20 1.66 -10.03
N LEU A 265 -15.27 2.12 -11.29
CA LEU A 265 -16.56 2.47 -11.92
C LEU A 265 -17.49 1.26 -12.00
N ALA A 266 -16.96 0.08 -12.33
CA ALA A 266 -17.75 -1.16 -12.34
C ALA A 266 -18.27 -1.56 -10.94
N GLN A 267 -17.58 -1.15 -9.87
CA GLN A 267 -18.00 -1.33 -8.47
C GLN A 267 -19.00 -0.25 -7.99
N GLY A 268 -19.40 0.70 -8.86
CA GLY A 268 -20.39 1.73 -8.54
C GLY A 268 -19.79 3.04 -8.00
N TYR A 269 -18.48 3.22 -8.09
CA TYR A 269 -17.85 4.51 -7.76
C TYR A 269 -18.16 5.55 -8.82
N SER A 270 -18.26 6.80 -8.40
CA SER A 270 -18.34 7.96 -9.29
C SER A 270 -16.95 8.50 -9.56
N ARG A 271 -16.72 9.15 -10.71
CA ARG A 271 -15.38 9.63 -11.10
C ARG A 271 -14.74 10.60 -10.10
N ASN A 272 -15.55 11.35 -9.37
CA ASN A 272 -15.14 12.31 -8.35
C ASN A 272 -15.16 11.72 -6.92
N ASP A 273 -15.33 10.41 -6.76
CA ASP A 273 -15.26 9.80 -5.45
C ASP A 273 -13.85 9.85 -4.88
N ARG A 274 -13.77 10.09 -3.58
CA ARG A 274 -12.53 10.02 -2.82
C ARG A 274 -12.24 8.58 -2.47
N VAL A 275 -11.08 8.08 -2.91
CA VAL A 275 -10.65 6.70 -2.69
C VAL A 275 -9.25 6.66 -2.11
N GLY A 276 -8.92 5.58 -1.41
CA GLY A 276 -7.56 5.32 -0.96
C GLY A 276 -6.61 5.16 -2.14
N THR A 277 -5.57 5.99 -2.20
CA THR A 277 -4.60 6.00 -3.30
C THR A 277 -3.32 5.25 -2.97
N SER A 278 -3.04 5.06 -1.68
CA SER A 278 -1.82 4.37 -1.24
C SER A 278 -2.03 3.56 0.05
N TYR A 279 -1.22 2.57 0.24
CA TYR A 279 -1.00 1.73 1.42
C TYR A 279 -2.28 1.19 2.08
N LEU A 280 -2.51 1.37 3.39
CA LEU A 280 -3.69 0.84 4.08
C LEU A 280 -4.99 1.40 3.51
N GLU A 281 -5.04 2.70 3.23
CA GLU A 281 -6.22 3.33 2.63
C GLU A 281 -6.59 2.70 1.29
N LYS A 282 -5.58 2.37 0.45
CA LYS A 282 -5.79 1.70 -0.84
C LYS A 282 -6.09 0.21 -0.67
N GLN A 283 -5.33 -0.47 0.19
CA GLN A 283 -5.44 -1.92 0.39
C GLN A 283 -6.81 -2.33 0.93
N TYR A 284 -7.36 -1.49 1.83
CA TYR A 284 -8.64 -1.73 2.49
C TYR A 284 -9.75 -0.78 2.00
N GLU A 285 -9.62 -0.24 0.77
CA GLU A 285 -10.61 0.68 0.18
C GLU A 285 -12.04 0.13 0.26
N SER A 286 -12.25 -1.12 -0.15
CA SER A 286 -13.57 -1.77 -0.16
C SER A 286 -14.20 -1.91 1.24
N ILE A 287 -13.39 -1.89 2.29
CA ILE A 287 -13.82 -1.98 3.69
C ILE A 287 -14.08 -0.57 4.25
N LEU A 288 -13.15 0.34 3.98
CA LEU A 288 -13.17 1.68 4.54
C LEU A 288 -14.20 2.61 3.87
N HIS A 289 -14.54 2.39 2.61
CA HIS A 289 -15.38 3.30 1.81
C HIS A 289 -16.83 3.40 2.30
N GLY A 290 -17.44 2.31 2.76
CA GLY A 290 -18.86 2.26 3.13
C GLY A 290 -19.82 2.20 1.92
N SER A 291 -21.10 2.40 2.17
CA SER A 291 -22.14 2.42 1.13
C SER A 291 -22.81 3.77 1.08
N LYS A 292 -22.81 4.41 -0.08
CA LYS A 292 -23.40 5.74 -0.30
C LYS A 292 -24.87 5.79 0.10
N SER A 293 -25.33 6.92 0.61
CA SER A 293 -26.74 7.19 0.78
C SER A 293 -27.44 7.29 -0.58
N GLN A 294 -28.72 6.93 -0.63
CA GLN A 294 -29.54 6.99 -1.83
C GLN A 294 -30.80 7.80 -1.54
N THR A 295 -30.97 8.87 -2.28
CA THR A 295 -32.16 9.71 -2.23
C THR A 295 -32.86 9.68 -3.59
N GLN A 296 -34.11 9.23 -3.63
CA GLN A 296 -34.93 9.33 -4.82
C GLN A 296 -35.41 10.75 -4.96
N VAL A 297 -35.17 11.35 -6.10
CA VAL A 297 -35.70 12.68 -6.47
C VAL A 297 -36.69 12.52 -7.61
N GLU A 298 -37.82 13.26 -7.52
CA GLU A 298 -38.77 13.40 -8.62
C GLU A 298 -38.43 14.67 -9.37
N VAL A 299 -38.23 14.55 -10.67
CA VAL A 299 -37.78 15.63 -11.54
C VAL A 299 -38.98 16.03 -12.44
N GLY A 300 -39.40 17.28 -12.40
CA GLY A 300 -40.48 17.80 -13.23
C GLY A 300 -40.06 18.06 -14.67
N ASN A 301 -41.02 18.39 -15.52
CA ASN A 301 -40.82 18.67 -16.95
C ASN A 301 -39.79 19.78 -17.23
N ASN A 302 -39.52 20.64 -16.26
CA ASN A 302 -38.49 21.70 -16.33
C ASN A 302 -37.15 21.27 -15.73
N ASN A 303 -36.97 19.97 -15.51
CA ASN A 303 -35.77 19.37 -14.88
C ASN A 303 -35.49 19.88 -13.43
N GLN A 304 -36.49 20.44 -12.76
CA GLN A 304 -36.39 20.84 -11.35
C GLN A 304 -36.80 19.69 -10.42
N ILE A 305 -36.12 19.55 -9.29
CA ILE A 305 -36.47 18.56 -8.27
C ILE A 305 -37.79 19.00 -7.59
N LEU A 306 -38.84 18.19 -7.75
CA LEU A 306 -40.16 18.44 -7.19
C LEU A 306 -40.31 17.83 -5.80
N SER A 307 -39.74 16.66 -5.58
CA SER A 307 -39.78 15.99 -4.29
C SER A 307 -38.51 15.15 -4.09
N SER A 308 -38.17 14.87 -2.84
CA SER A 308 -37.06 13.98 -2.49
C SER A 308 -37.47 13.02 -1.38
N LYS A 309 -37.05 11.75 -1.51
CA LYS A 309 -37.29 10.70 -0.52
C LYS A 309 -36.00 9.91 -0.29
N VAL A 310 -35.52 9.90 0.94
CA VAL A 310 -34.39 9.06 1.32
C VAL A 310 -34.82 7.60 1.24
N LEU A 311 -34.20 6.83 0.34
CA LEU A 311 -34.38 5.38 0.19
C LEU A 311 -33.44 4.59 1.11
N PHE A 312 -32.20 5.05 1.21
CA PHE A 312 -31.17 4.45 2.02
C PHE A 312 -30.27 5.55 2.60
N LYS A 313 -30.09 5.55 3.92
CA LYS A 313 -29.31 6.59 4.61
C LYS A 313 -27.81 6.49 4.37
N GLY A 314 -27.37 5.41 3.70
CA GLY A 314 -25.96 5.06 3.60
C GLY A 314 -25.48 4.27 4.82
N GLN A 315 -24.38 3.58 4.65
CA GLN A 315 -23.70 2.86 5.71
C GLN A 315 -22.24 3.32 5.77
N LYS A 316 -21.82 3.79 6.93
CA LYS A 316 -20.41 4.16 7.15
C LYS A 316 -19.50 2.95 6.85
N GLY A 317 -18.28 3.23 6.41
CA GLY A 317 -17.27 2.18 6.23
C GLY A 317 -16.95 1.45 7.52
N SER A 318 -16.51 0.20 7.42
CA SER A 318 -16.08 -0.60 8.57
C SER A 318 -14.71 -0.15 9.05
N ASN A 319 -14.50 -0.21 10.36
CA ASN A 319 -13.27 0.22 11.02
C ASN A 319 -12.20 -0.87 10.93
N LEU A 320 -10.94 -0.47 10.78
CA LEU A 320 -9.77 -1.33 10.91
C LEU A 320 -9.19 -1.19 12.32
N ASN A 321 -9.08 -2.28 13.06
CA ASN A 321 -8.30 -2.33 14.29
C ASN A 321 -6.93 -2.88 13.97
N LEU A 322 -5.88 -2.09 14.22
CA LEU A 322 -4.51 -2.50 13.97
C LEU A 322 -3.92 -3.27 15.16
N THR A 323 -2.85 -4.00 14.91
CA THR A 323 -2.03 -4.65 15.93
C THR A 323 -1.10 -3.68 16.65
N ILE A 324 -0.87 -2.50 16.08
CA ILE A 324 0.01 -1.47 16.62
C ILE A 324 -0.61 -0.84 17.86
N ASP A 325 0.17 -0.74 18.94
CA ASP A 325 -0.17 0.07 20.10
C ASP A 325 0.37 1.50 19.92
N GLN A 326 -0.51 2.49 19.83
CA GLN A 326 -0.17 3.89 19.61
C GLN A 326 0.85 4.42 20.64
N ALA A 327 0.73 4.06 21.91
CA ALA A 327 1.66 4.55 22.93
C ALA A 327 3.07 3.98 22.72
N TYR A 328 3.17 2.72 22.33
CA TYR A 328 4.45 2.10 22.01
C TYR A 328 5.02 2.64 20.69
N GLN A 329 4.19 2.78 19.67
CA GLN A 329 4.58 3.39 18.38
C GLN A 329 5.20 4.77 18.57
N THR A 330 4.52 5.67 19.30
CA THR A 330 5.02 7.01 19.59
C THR A 330 6.37 6.99 20.30
N LYS A 331 6.58 6.04 21.22
CA LYS A 331 7.86 5.88 21.91
C LYS A 331 8.97 5.42 20.96
N VAL A 332 8.68 4.45 20.10
CA VAL A 332 9.65 3.93 19.12
C VAL A 332 10.04 5.04 18.13
N GLU A 333 9.08 5.79 17.59
CA GLU A 333 9.35 6.93 16.70
C GLU A 333 10.19 8.01 17.38
N ALA A 334 9.84 8.38 18.61
CA ALA A 334 10.58 9.39 19.36
C ALA A 334 12.02 8.93 19.68
N ALA A 335 12.19 7.65 20.04
CA ALA A 335 13.50 7.08 20.30
C ALA A 335 14.35 7.02 19.01
N LEU A 336 13.75 6.61 17.87
CA LEU A 336 14.42 6.57 16.57
C LEU A 336 14.92 7.98 16.19
N LYS A 337 14.05 8.98 16.20
CA LYS A 337 14.38 10.39 15.90
C LYS A 337 15.48 10.92 16.82
N LYS A 338 15.35 10.71 18.13
CA LYS A 338 16.35 11.13 19.13
C LYS A 338 17.73 10.52 18.86
N ILE A 339 17.76 9.21 18.54
CA ILE A 339 19.04 8.51 18.34
C ILE A 339 19.62 8.81 16.97
N TYR A 340 18.80 8.97 15.95
CA TYR A 340 19.26 9.42 14.64
C TYR A 340 19.82 10.84 14.70
N ALA A 341 19.18 11.75 15.44
CA ALA A 341 19.70 13.11 15.69
C ALA A 341 21.07 13.10 16.40
N LYS A 342 21.33 12.15 17.32
CA LYS A 342 22.67 11.96 17.89
C LYS A 342 23.69 11.54 16.84
N ALA A 343 23.31 10.66 15.92
CA ALA A 343 24.19 10.23 14.82
C ALA A 343 24.49 11.41 13.87
N VAL A 344 23.50 12.26 13.59
CA VAL A 344 23.66 13.50 12.82
C VAL A 344 24.64 14.43 13.52
N ALA A 345 24.46 14.69 14.81
CA ALA A 345 25.33 15.58 15.60
C ALA A 345 26.79 15.08 15.68
N ALA A 346 26.99 13.76 15.61
CA ALA A 346 28.31 13.14 15.57
C ALA A 346 28.94 13.10 14.16
N GLY A 347 28.25 13.61 13.12
CA GLY A 347 28.71 13.54 11.72
C GLY A 347 28.67 12.13 11.11
N ALA A 348 28.03 11.18 11.81
CA ALA A 348 28.00 9.77 11.35
C ALA A 348 27.04 9.54 10.17
N THR A 349 26.17 10.47 9.84
CA THR A 349 25.08 10.30 8.85
C THR A 349 25.34 10.99 7.52
N THR A 350 26.58 11.39 7.22
CA THR A 350 26.93 12.11 5.97
C THR A 350 26.39 11.41 4.72
N TYR A 351 26.40 10.08 4.70
CA TYR A 351 25.94 9.25 3.59
C TYR A 351 24.67 8.46 3.91
N SER A 352 24.12 8.60 5.11
CA SER A 352 22.93 7.87 5.55
C SER A 352 21.65 8.51 5.02
N ASP A 353 20.77 7.67 4.49
CA ASP A 353 19.46 8.08 3.99
C ASP A 353 18.35 7.93 5.06
N GLY A 354 18.70 7.54 6.30
CA GLY A 354 17.73 7.40 7.38
C GLY A 354 18.03 6.28 8.37
N ALA A 355 17.00 5.88 9.12
CA ALA A 355 17.05 4.77 10.07
C ALA A 355 15.67 4.11 10.20
N TYR A 356 15.64 2.80 10.53
CA TYR A 356 14.42 2.01 10.53
C TYR A 356 14.38 1.06 11.72
N ALA A 357 13.18 0.84 12.27
CA ALA A 357 12.93 -0.06 13.38
C ALA A 357 11.57 -0.73 13.28
N VAL A 358 11.49 -1.98 13.68
CA VAL A 358 10.23 -2.74 13.75
C VAL A 358 10.22 -3.63 14.97
N ALA A 359 9.06 -3.74 15.61
CA ALA A 359 8.78 -4.69 16.68
C ALA A 359 7.62 -5.60 16.29
N MET A 360 7.77 -6.90 16.50
CA MET A 360 6.81 -7.92 16.11
C MET A 360 6.60 -8.90 17.26
N ASN A 361 5.38 -9.37 17.46
CA ASN A 361 5.11 -10.49 18.37
C ASN A 361 5.55 -11.80 17.71
N PRO A 362 6.56 -12.50 18.26
CA PRO A 362 7.11 -13.68 17.60
C PRO A 362 6.15 -14.88 17.57
N LYS A 363 5.12 -14.91 18.45
CA LYS A 363 4.17 -16.01 18.52
C LYS A 363 3.02 -15.88 17.53
N THR A 364 2.65 -14.62 17.19
CA THR A 364 1.47 -14.37 16.37
C THR A 364 1.77 -13.78 15.00
N GLY A 365 2.89 -13.08 14.86
CA GLY A 365 3.19 -12.29 13.66
C GLY A 365 2.66 -10.85 13.70
N ALA A 366 1.94 -10.47 14.77
CA ALA A 366 1.39 -9.12 14.92
C ALA A 366 2.51 -8.07 14.98
N ILE A 367 2.42 -7.03 14.15
CA ILE A 367 3.33 -5.88 14.20
C ILE A 367 2.93 -5.00 15.38
N LEU A 368 3.85 -4.80 16.31
CA LEU A 368 3.63 -4.02 17.54
C LEU A 368 3.99 -2.55 17.37
N ALA A 369 5.04 -2.27 16.58
CA ALA A 369 5.44 -0.94 16.16
C ALA A 369 6.27 -1.04 14.88
N MET A 370 6.20 -0.02 14.02
CA MET A 370 6.97 0.09 12.79
C MET A 370 7.30 1.56 12.54
N ALA A 371 8.58 1.91 12.56
CA ALA A 371 9.05 3.28 12.44
C ALA A 371 10.20 3.38 11.43
N GLY A 372 10.23 4.48 10.71
CA GLY A 372 11.31 4.81 9.80
C GLY A 372 11.43 6.31 9.65
N GLU A 373 12.63 6.79 9.52
CA GLU A 373 12.95 8.17 9.22
C GLU A 373 13.85 8.21 8.01
N GLN A 374 13.36 8.79 6.93
CA GLN A 374 14.14 9.08 5.74
C GLN A 374 14.75 10.47 5.89
N ASN A 375 16.02 10.61 5.58
CA ASN A 375 16.71 11.88 5.50
C ASN A 375 17.08 12.15 4.04
N ASP A 376 16.58 13.23 3.49
CA ASP A 376 17.04 13.72 2.18
C ASP A 376 18.45 14.32 2.36
N ARG A 377 19.44 13.68 1.76
CA ARG A 377 20.85 14.07 1.87
C ARG A 377 21.14 15.43 1.23
N THR A 378 20.31 15.87 0.30
CA THR A 378 20.45 17.17 -0.41
C THR A 378 19.84 18.31 0.41
N THR A 379 18.56 18.15 0.79
CA THR A 379 17.82 19.19 1.52
C THR A 379 18.03 19.16 3.04
N LYS A 380 18.57 18.05 3.57
CA LYS A 380 18.71 17.76 5.01
C LYS A 380 17.38 17.73 5.76
N GLN A 381 16.29 17.46 5.05
CA GLN A 381 14.97 17.32 5.66
C GLN A 381 14.69 15.86 6.00
N ALA A 382 14.20 15.64 7.21
CA ALA A 382 13.75 14.35 7.67
C ALA A 382 12.23 14.21 7.45
N SER A 383 11.77 13.02 7.09
CA SER A 383 10.35 12.68 6.92
C SER A 383 10.05 11.27 7.39
N ASP A 384 8.79 11.01 7.79
CA ASP A 384 8.33 9.67 8.13
C ASP A 384 8.45 8.75 6.91
N ASP A 385 9.10 7.61 7.09
CA ASP A 385 9.26 6.54 6.10
C ASP A 385 9.14 5.15 6.77
N ALA A 386 8.16 4.97 7.63
CA ALA A 386 7.94 3.67 8.27
C ALA A 386 7.76 2.54 7.24
N LEU A 387 7.29 2.87 6.03
CA LEU A 387 7.18 1.94 4.92
C LEU A 387 8.53 1.41 4.44
N GLY A 388 9.61 2.16 4.64
CA GLY A 388 10.98 1.71 4.35
C GLY A 388 11.36 0.39 5.02
N VAL A 389 10.68 0.03 6.12
CA VAL A 389 10.80 -1.28 6.79
C VAL A 389 10.47 -2.45 5.86
N ILE A 390 9.54 -2.29 4.91
CA ILE A 390 9.09 -3.37 4.02
C ILE A 390 9.61 -3.25 2.58
N ASN A 391 9.99 -2.06 2.13
CA ASN A 391 10.34 -1.83 0.72
C ASN A 391 11.80 -1.44 0.47
N ARG A 392 12.56 -1.03 1.50
CA ARG A 392 13.99 -0.77 1.39
C ARG A 392 14.80 -1.99 1.80
N THR A 393 15.90 -2.21 1.10
CA THR A 393 16.78 -3.36 1.30
C THR A 393 18.17 -2.92 1.72
N PHE A 394 18.74 -3.63 2.69
CA PHE A 394 20.04 -3.31 3.26
C PHE A 394 20.88 -4.58 3.41
N VAL A 395 22.17 -4.45 3.27
CA VAL A 395 23.13 -5.50 3.66
C VAL A 395 23.21 -5.51 5.19
N MET A 396 22.74 -6.59 5.82
CA MET A 396 22.47 -6.61 7.26
C MET A 396 23.65 -7.13 8.11
N GLY A 397 24.69 -7.60 7.45
CA GLY A 397 25.89 -8.12 8.13
C GLY A 397 25.58 -9.23 9.12
N SER A 398 26.31 -9.24 10.20
CA SER A 398 26.29 -10.30 11.21
C SER A 398 24.93 -10.56 11.87
N ALA A 399 23.92 -9.76 11.65
CA ALA A 399 22.58 -9.99 12.18
C ALA A 399 21.98 -11.32 11.68
N VAL A 400 22.33 -11.79 10.48
CA VAL A 400 21.80 -13.04 9.89
C VAL A 400 22.54 -14.31 10.32
N LYS A 401 23.63 -14.22 11.07
CA LYS A 401 24.51 -15.36 11.44
C LYS A 401 23.80 -16.51 12.14
N GLY A 402 22.68 -16.22 12.83
CA GLY A 402 21.87 -17.27 13.42
C GLY A 402 21.28 -18.24 12.37
N ALA A 403 20.88 -17.72 11.20
CA ALA A 403 20.43 -18.56 10.09
C ALA A 403 21.57 -19.39 9.49
N THR A 404 22.78 -18.85 9.41
CA THR A 404 23.97 -19.57 8.96
C THR A 404 24.32 -20.73 9.89
N VAL A 405 24.32 -20.50 11.20
CA VAL A 405 24.56 -21.57 12.20
C VAL A 405 23.45 -22.65 12.12
N MET A 406 22.19 -22.24 11.97
CA MET A 406 21.08 -23.19 11.74
C MET A 406 21.30 -24.00 10.47
N GLY A 407 21.69 -23.35 9.35
CA GLY A 407 22.00 -24.01 8.09
C GLY A 407 23.09 -25.07 8.25
N GLY A 408 24.20 -24.73 8.91
CA GLY A 408 25.31 -25.65 9.17
C GLY A 408 24.91 -26.87 10.00
N MET A 409 23.98 -26.70 10.97
CA MET A 409 23.41 -27.84 11.72
C MET A 409 22.44 -28.65 10.86
N MET A 410 21.60 -28.01 10.07
CA MET A 410 20.63 -28.68 9.20
C MET A 410 21.32 -29.44 8.05
N ASP A 411 22.46 -28.96 7.57
CA ASP A 411 23.33 -29.66 6.59
C ASP A 411 24.17 -30.75 7.21
N GLY A 412 24.23 -30.81 8.55
CA GLY A 412 25.00 -31.81 9.29
C GLY A 412 26.50 -31.57 9.37
N VAL A 413 27.00 -30.39 8.92
CA VAL A 413 28.44 -30.04 9.01
C VAL A 413 28.88 -29.70 10.43
N ILE A 414 27.92 -29.34 11.29
CA ILE A 414 28.07 -29.25 12.74
C ILE A 414 26.85 -29.85 13.43
N SER A 415 26.97 -30.10 14.75
CA SER A 415 25.87 -30.56 15.58
C SER A 415 25.88 -29.87 16.95
N PRO A 416 24.83 -29.91 17.77
CA PRO A 416 24.86 -29.29 19.09
C PRO A 416 26.00 -29.75 20.00
N SER A 417 26.42 -30.99 19.86
CA SER A 417 27.56 -31.60 20.64
C SER A 417 28.91 -31.49 19.94
N ASN A 418 28.95 -31.19 18.65
CA ASN A 418 30.19 -31.07 17.87
C ASN A 418 30.09 -29.87 16.93
N ASN A 419 30.32 -28.67 17.46
CA ASN A 419 30.18 -27.40 16.74
C ASN A 419 31.38 -26.45 16.96
N THR A 420 32.56 -27.00 17.37
CA THR A 420 33.77 -26.20 17.54
C THR A 420 34.56 -26.20 16.26
N LEU A 421 34.88 -25.03 15.72
CA LEU A 421 35.64 -24.83 14.49
C LEU A 421 36.83 -23.90 14.72
N PRO A 422 37.94 -24.05 13.94
CA PRO A 422 39.09 -23.16 14.01
C PRO A 422 38.70 -21.71 13.67
N ASP A 423 39.24 -20.75 14.42
CA ASP A 423 39.04 -19.30 14.19
C ASP A 423 40.36 -18.70 13.60
N THR A 424 40.84 -19.27 12.54
CA THR A 424 42.04 -18.84 11.83
C THR A 424 41.69 -18.12 10.52
N PRO A 425 42.38 -17.02 10.14
CA PRO A 425 42.12 -16.28 8.91
C PRO A 425 42.12 -17.16 7.67
N ILE A 426 41.28 -16.80 6.70
CA ILE A 426 41.18 -17.51 5.41
C ILE A 426 41.91 -16.69 4.34
N TYR A 427 42.89 -17.31 3.70
CA TYR A 427 43.69 -16.72 2.64
C TYR A 427 43.26 -17.27 1.29
N LEU A 428 42.64 -16.41 0.48
CA LEU A 428 42.24 -16.70 -0.91
C LEU A 428 43.23 -16.06 -1.88
N PRO A 429 43.48 -16.63 -3.06
CA PRO A 429 44.35 -16.03 -4.07
C PRO A 429 43.81 -14.65 -4.51
N SER A 430 44.70 -13.67 -4.61
CA SER A 430 44.42 -12.34 -5.16
C SER A 430 43.27 -11.58 -4.47
N THR A 431 42.97 -11.90 -3.22
CA THR A 431 41.95 -11.19 -2.43
C THR A 431 42.52 -10.78 -1.07
N PRO A 432 41.95 -9.73 -0.44
CA PRO A 432 42.26 -9.40 0.96
C PRO A 432 42.03 -10.60 1.88
N VAL A 433 42.84 -10.69 2.94
CA VAL A 433 42.67 -11.72 3.97
C VAL A 433 41.29 -11.64 4.59
N LYS A 434 40.56 -12.74 4.55
CA LYS A 434 39.25 -12.85 5.21
C LYS A 434 39.49 -13.13 6.71
N LYS A 435 38.98 -12.23 7.57
CA LYS A 435 39.17 -12.28 9.02
C LYS A 435 37.95 -11.75 9.77
N SER A 436 37.90 -12.00 11.07
CA SER A 436 36.98 -11.38 11.99
C SER A 436 37.44 -9.97 12.39
N VAL A 437 36.59 -9.20 13.09
CA VAL A 437 36.87 -7.81 13.46
C VAL A 437 37.90 -7.68 14.59
N TYR A 438 38.05 -8.69 15.42
CA TYR A 438 39.04 -8.72 16.51
C TYR A 438 40.43 -9.13 15.97
N PRO A 439 41.54 -8.93 16.75
CA PRO A 439 42.88 -9.25 16.34
C PRO A 439 43.06 -10.75 16.01
N VAL A 440 43.85 -11.03 14.98
CA VAL A 440 44.17 -12.42 14.60
C VAL A 440 44.86 -13.12 15.76
N GLY A 441 44.43 -14.36 16.04
CA GLY A 441 44.98 -15.17 17.14
C GLY A 441 44.32 -14.92 18.51
N THR A 442 43.28 -14.05 18.58
CA THR A 442 42.49 -13.87 19.81
C THR A 442 41.85 -15.19 20.27
N PHE A 443 41.36 -15.98 19.32
CA PHE A 443 40.80 -17.30 19.58
C PHE A 443 41.51 -18.35 18.72
N GLY A 444 41.75 -19.56 19.27
CA GLY A 444 42.22 -20.70 18.50
C GLY A 444 41.07 -21.42 17.80
N SER A 445 39.99 -21.60 18.51
CA SER A 445 38.74 -22.19 18.01
C SER A 445 37.56 -21.66 18.81
N LEU A 446 36.36 -21.70 18.20
CA LEU A 446 35.13 -21.24 18.80
C LEU A 446 34.03 -22.29 18.64
N SER A 447 33.17 -22.42 19.66
CA SER A 447 31.87 -23.09 19.51
C SER A 447 30.90 -22.19 18.74
N ALA A 448 29.77 -22.73 18.24
CA ALA A 448 28.74 -21.95 17.57
C ALA A 448 28.19 -20.82 18.46
N GLN A 449 28.00 -21.10 19.75
CA GLN A 449 27.51 -20.12 20.72
C GLN A 449 28.54 -18.99 20.91
N SER A 450 29.81 -19.33 21.13
CA SER A 450 30.90 -18.33 21.30
C SER A 450 31.12 -17.55 19.99
N ALA A 451 31.01 -18.20 18.83
CA ALA A 451 31.15 -17.54 17.54
C ALA A 451 30.02 -16.50 17.29
N LEU A 452 28.78 -16.77 17.76
CA LEU A 452 27.68 -15.78 17.75
C LEU A 452 27.96 -14.66 18.76
N GLU A 453 28.44 -14.97 19.98
CA GLU A 453 28.78 -14.01 21.04
C GLU A 453 29.77 -12.94 20.57
N VAL A 454 30.92 -13.41 20.03
CA VAL A 454 32.01 -12.52 19.56
C VAL A 454 31.84 -12.10 18.10
N SER A 455 30.76 -12.54 17.46
CA SER A 455 30.46 -12.24 16.05
C SER A 455 31.56 -12.69 15.06
N SER A 456 32.11 -13.91 15.22
CA SER A 456 33.15 -14.43 14.30
C SER A 456 32.66 -14.53 12.87
N ASN A 457 33.35 -13.86 11.93
CA ASN A 457 33.14 -14.04 10.49
C ASN A 457 33.77 -15.35 10.01
N ILE A 458 34.95 -15.65 10.58
CA ILE A 458 35.75 -16.86 10.23
C ILE A 458 34.91 -18.11 10.47
N TYR A 459 34.23 -18.21 11.63
CA TYR A 459 33.38 -19.35 11.93
C TYR A 459 32.29 -19.56 10.85
N MET A 460 31.63 -18.50 10.41
CA MET A 460 30.59 -18.57 9.36
C MET A 460 31.19 -18.99 8.00
N MET A 461 32.33 -18.44 7.65
CA MET A 461 33.06 -18.84 6.42
C MET A 461 33.49 -20.31 6.47
N GLN A 462 33.89 -20.82 7.64
CA GLN A 462 34.20 -22.24 7.83
C GLN A 462 32.95 -23.12 7.62
N LEU A 463 31.79 -22.67 8.04
CA LEU A 463 30.54 -23.37 7.72
C LEU A 463 30.28 -23.39 6.21
N ALA A 464 30.41 -22.25 5.52
CA ALA A 464 30.20 -22.17 4.08
C ALA A 464 31.18 -23.06 3.29
N LEU A 465 32.44 -23.10 3.69
CA LEU A 465 33.44 -24.00 3.08
C LEU A 465 33.05 -25.49 3.25
N ARG A 466 32.58 -25.89 4.44
CA ARG A 466 32.16 -27.27 4.73
C ARG A 466 30.87 -27.64 4.00
N GLU A 467 29.84 -26.75 4.03
CA GLU A 467 28.58 -26.93 3.29
C GLU A 467 28.83 -27.03 1.78
N GLY A 468 29.81 -26.26 1.26
CA GLY A 468 30.26 -26.28 -0.12
C GLY A 468 31.25 -27.41 -0.44
N LYS A 469 31.55 -28.29 0.53
CA LYS A 469 32.53 -29.42 0.39
C LYS A 469 33.87 -28.98 -0.16
N ALA A 470 34.31 -27.79 0.24
CA ALA A 470 35.56 -27.20 -0.23
C ALA A 470 36.75 -27.70 0.53
N GLU A 471 37.81 -28.13 -0.19
CA GLU A 471 39.13 -28.36 0.41
C GLU A 471 39.88 -27.03 0.50
N TYR A 472 40.03 -26.53 1.72
CA TYR A 472 40.71 -25.27 1.96
C TYR A 472 42.23 -25.49 2.18
N ILE A 473 43.01 -24.92 1.31
CA ILE A 473 44.47 -24.78 1.46
C ILE A 473 44.80 -23.28 1.30
N PRO A 474 45.52 -22.66 2.26
CA PRO A 474 45.87 -21.25 2.19
C PRO A 474 46.55 -20.86 0.87
N ASN A 475 46.08 -19.74 0.26
CA ASN A 475 46.61 -19.21 -1.00
C ASN A 475 46.49 -20.15 -2.22
N LYS A 476 45.70 -21.21 -2.13
CA LYS A 476 45.36 -22.06 -3.27
C LYS A 476 43.97 -21.78 -3.78
N LYS A 477 43.75 -22.02 -5.08
CA LYS A 477 42.41 -21.95 -5.66
C LYS A 477 41.49 -22.96 -4.97
N ILE A 478 40.36 -22.50 -4.49
CA ILE A 478 39.36 -23.32 -3.81
C ILE A 478 38.33 -23.78 -4.84
N ASN A 479 38.09 -25.09 -4.89
CA ASN A 479 36.90 -25.65 -5.55
C ASN A 479 35.80 -25.75 -4.52
N ILE A 480 34.71 -25.06 -4.76
CA ILE A 480 33.49 -25.09 -3.94
C ILE A 480 32.35 -25.59 -4.79
N SER A 481 31.39 -26.30 -4.20
CA SER A 481 30.19 -26.73 -4.91
C SER A 481 29.49 -25.53 -5.54
N PRO A 482 29.08 -25.57 -6.83
CA PRO A 482 28.29 -24.52 -7.46
C PRO A 482 26.97 -24.25 -6.75
N ASP A 483 26.44 -25.23 -6.02
CA ASP A 483 25.15 -25.15 -5.32
C ASP A 483 25.21 -24.40 -3.99
N ILE A 484 26.43 -23.94 -3.55
CA ILE A 484 26.58 -23.33 -2.23
C ILE A 484 25.64 -22.15 -1.98
N PHE A 485 25.44 -21.28 -2.98
CA PHE A 485 24.53 -20.16 -2.86
C PHE A 485 23.06 -20.62 -2.73
N THR A 486 22.65 -21.55 -3.58
CA THR A 486 21.29 -22.12 -3.54
C THR A 486 21.03 -22.78 -2.19
N LYS A 487 22.00 -23.49 -1.66
CA LYS A 487 21.93 -24.16 -0.37
C LYS A 487 21.80 -23.15 0.77
N MET A 488 22.71 -22.20 0.92
CA MET A 488 22.68 -21.18 1.97
C MET A 488 21.42 -20.32 1.89
N ARG A 489 21.07 -19.83 0.68
CA ARG A 489 19.84 -19.07 0.46
C ARG A 489 18.60 -19.91 0.77
N GLY A 490 18.63 -21.22 0.48
CA GLY A 490 17.56 -22.15 0.84
C GLY A 490 17.32 -22.22 2.35
N TYR A 491 18.38 -22.21 3.17
CA TYR A 491 18.24 -22.10 4.62
C TYR A 491 17.73 -20.73 5.04
N PHE A 492 18.31 -19.65 4.50
CA PHE A 492 17.87 -18.27 4.81
C PHE A 492 16.39 -18.04 4.47
N ASN A 493 15.93 -18.57 3.33
CA ASN A 493 14.54 -18.46 2.89
C ASN A 493 13.54 -19.12 3.86
N GLN A 494 13.93 -20.21 4.54
CA GLN A 494 13.10 -20.85 5.54
C GLN A 494 12.80 -19.92 6.73
N PHE A 495 13.69 -18.98 7.02
CA PHE A 495 13.52 -17.94 8.02
C PHE A 495 12.83 -16.67 7.48
N GLY A 496 12.60 -16.57 6.16
CA GLY A 496 11.98 -15.42 5.50
C GLY A 496 12.98 -14.44 4.87
N LEU A 497 14.29 -14.63 5.05
CA LEU A 497 15.31 -13.80 4.40
C LEU A 497 15.31 -14.05 2.90
N GLY A 498 15.24 -12.99 2.07
CA GLY A 498 15.15 -13.10 0.62
C GLY A 498 13.79 -13.59 0.09
N GLN A 499 12.75 -13.59 0.92
CA GLN A 499 11.37 -13.95 0.55
C GLN A 499 10.40 -12.86 0.98
N LYS A 500 9.32 -12.65 0.20
CA LYS A 500 8.21 -11.82 0.69
C LYS A 500 7.64 -12.43 1.97
N THR A 501 7.45 -11.60 2.98
CA THR A 501 6.91 -12.04 4.28
C THR A 501 5.39 -12.23 4.22
N GLY A 502 4.73 -11.59 3.24
CA GLY A 502 3.29 -11.63 3.05
C GLY A 502 2.54 -10.69 3.99
N ILE A 503 3.21 -9.65 4.51
CA ILE A 503 2.54 -8.59 5.28
C ILE A 503 1.36 -8.01 4.50
N ASP A 504 0.31 -7.61 5.19
CA ASP A 504 -0.92 -7.06 4.63
C ASP A 504 -0.80 -5.58 4.18
N LEU A 505 0.37 -5.24 3.60
CA LEU A 505 0.65 -3.96 2.96
C LEU A 505 1.14 -4.16 1.52
N PRO A 506 0.77 -3.28 0.58
CA PRO A 506 1.29 -3.31 -0.77
C PRO A 506 2.74 -2.80 -0.83
N GLY A 507 3.48 -3.18 -1.87
CA GLY A 507 4.81 -2.64 -2.13
C GLY A 507 5.95 -3.36 -1.40
N GLU A 508 5.73 -4.53 -0.81
CA GLU A 508 6.76 -5.32 -0.16
C GLU A 508 7.85 -5.76 -1.15
N ALA A 509 9.13 -5.49 -0.82
CA ALA A 509 10.28 -5.93 -1.59
C ALA A 509 10.74 -7.33 -1.16
N LYS A 510 11.22 -8.12 -2.12
CA LYS A 510 11.74 -9.47 -1.87
C LYS A 510 13.16 -9.47 -1.27
N GLY A 511 13.91 -8.39 -1.38
CA GLY A 511 15.35 -8.35 -1.14
C GLY A 511 16.13 -8.36 -2.46
N ILE A 512 17.46 -8.31 -2.36
CA ILE A 512 18.38 -8.34 -3.50
C ILE A 512 19.39 -9.47 -3.29
N GLU A 513 19.46 -10.38 -4.24
CA GLU A 513 20.43 -11.47 -4.28
C GLU A 513 21.60 -11.07 -5.18
N GLY A 514 22.82 -11.18 -4.67
CA GLY A 514 24.04 -10.94 -5.43
C GLY A 514 24.33 -12.05 -6.46
N PRO A 515 25.20 -11.80 -7.48
CA PRO A 515 25.62 -12.78 -8.46
C PRO A 515 26.27 -14.01 -7.83
N THR A 516 26.03 -15.19 -8.38
CA THR A 516 26.59 -16.46 -7.89
C THR A 516 27.86 -16.89 -8.62
N LEU A 517 28.09 -16.31 -9.79
CA LEU A 517 29.22 -16.60 -10.67
C LEU A 517 30.06 -15.36 -10.88
N THR A 518 31.37 -15.57 -11.10
CA THR A 518 32.27 -14.55 -11.61
C THR A 518 32.05 -14.32 -13.09
N ASP A 519 32.67 -13.28 -13.68
CA ASP A 519 32.63 -12.99 -15.11
C ASP A 519 33.16 -14.17 -15.97
N ALA A 520 34.01 -15.02 -15.39
CA ALA A 520 34.51 -16.23 -16.02
C ALA A 520 33.56 -17.45 -15.90
N GLY A 521 32.35 -17.27 -15.35
CA GLY A 521 31.35 -18.35 -15.18
C GLY A 521 31.69 -19.36 -14.07
N LEU A 522 32.65 -19.06 -13.19
CA LEU A 522 33.02 -19.90 -12.06
C LEU A 522 32.28 -19.45 -10.78
N PRO A 523 32.03 -20.37 -9.81
CA PRO A 523 31.48 -20.00 -8.52
C PRO A 523 32.26 -18.86 -7.85
N ALA A 524 31.56 -17.82 -7.41
CA ALA A 524 32.17 -16.67 -6.73
C ALA A 524 32.48 -17.01 -5.25
N VAL A 525 33.59 -17.74 -5.02
CA VAL A 525 33.97 -18.27 -3.69
C VAL A 525 33.99 -17.17 -2.64
N GLY A 526 34.63 -16.04 -2.93
CA GLY A 526 34.71 -14.92 -1.99
C GLY A 526 33.33 -14.42 -1.58
N SER A 527 32.40 -14.29 -2.55
CA SER A 527 31.01 -13.85 -2.32
C SER A 527 30.21 -14.90 -1.53
N ALA A 528 30.45 -16.20 -1.74
CA ALA A 528 29.82 -17.25 -0.94
C ALA A 528 30.26 -17.16 0.54
N LEU A 529 31.54 -16.87 0.79
CA LEU A 529 32.05 -16.64 2.14
C LEU A 529 31.41 -15.35 2.74
N ASP A 530 31.27 -14.28 1.94
CA ASP A 530 30.66 -13.03 2.40
C ASP A 530 29.18 -13.20 2.69
N LEU A 531 28.44 -14.00 1.89
CA LEU A 531 27.04 -14.36 2.16
C LEU A 531 26.87 -15.04 3.53
N SER A 532 27.82 -15.92 3.92
CA SER A 532 27.72 -16.68 5.16
C SER A 532 27.64 -15.83 6.43
N TYR A 533 28.20 -14.62 6.43
CA TYR A 533 28.10 -13.69 7.56
C TYR A 533 27.28 -12.43 7.26
N GLY A 534 26.51 -12.45 6.14
CA GLY A 534 25.52 -11.43 5.81
C GLY A 534 26.05 -10.18 5.10
N ASN A 535 27.24 -10.24 4.51
CA ASN A 535 27.85 -9.09 3.82
C ASN A 535 27.75 -9.22 2.29
N TYR A 536 26.66 -9.77 1.77
CA TYR A 536 26.49 -10.00 0.33
C TYR A 536 25.08 -9.70 -0.17
N ASP A 537 24.08 -10.47 0.26
CA ASP A 537 22.69 -10.23 -0.11
C ASP A 537 22.08 -9.12 0.76
N ALA A 538 21.10 -8.38 0.21
CA ALA A 538 20.38 -7.35 0.93
C ALA A 538 18.94 -7.77 1.24
N TYR A 539 18.47 -7.46 2.44
CA TYR A 539 17.17 -7.86 2.97
C TYR A 539 16.38 -6.65 3.45
N THR A 540 15.06 -6.76 3.50
CA THR A 540 14.22 -5.76 4.15
C THR A 540 14.23 -5.95 5.68
N LEU A 541 13.91 -4.89 6.42
CA LEU A 541 13.92 -4.97 7.87
C LEU A 541 12.80 -5.88 8.41
N ILE A 542 11.65 -5.93 7.73
CA ILE A 542 10.55 -6.85 8.10
C ILE A 542 10.97 -8.32 7.96
N GLN A 543 11.82 -8.66 6.98
CA GLN A 543 12.40 -10.00 6.85
C GLN A 543 13.27 -10.34 8.04
N LEU A 544 14.06 -9.38 8.55
CA LEU A 544 14.86 -9.58 9.75
C LEU A 544 13.99 -9.77 10.99
N ALA A 545 12.89 -9.01 11.12
CA ALA A 545 11.93 -9.19 12.22
C ALA A 545 11.25 -10.57 12.15
N GLN A 546 10.90 -11.04 10.97
CA GLN A 546 10.35 -12.38 10.77
C GLN A 546 11.38 -13.47 11.09
N TYR A 547 12.63 -13.30 10.64
CA TYR A 547 13.73 -14.20 10.92
C TYR A 547 13.99 -14.35 12.42
N ILE A 548 14.17 -13.23 13.13
CA ILE A 548 14.44 -13.30 14.57
C ILE A 548 13.24 -13.83 15.36
N SER A 549 12.02 -13.53 14.94
CA SER A 549 10.79 -14.08 15.49
C SER A 549 10.73 -15.61 15.32
N THR A 550 11.16 -16.11 14.17
CA THR A 550 11.22 -17.55 13.86
C THR A 550 12.22 -18.28 14.75
N ILE A 551 13.39 -17.67 15.03
CA ILE A 551 14.33 -18.22 16.02
C ILE A 551 13.73 -18.18 17.42
N ALA A 552 13.16 -17.05 17.81
CA ALA A 552 12.63 -16.81 19.15
C ALA A 552 11.52 -17.81 19.52
N ASN A 553 10.62 -18.13 18.59
CA ASN A 553 9.47 -19.02 18.80
C ASN A 553 9.77 -20.51 18.55
N GLY A 554 11.01 -20.87 18.20
CA GLY A 554 11.43 -22.25 18.00
C GLY A 554 11.11 -22.83 16.61
N GLY A 555 10.99 -22.00 15.58
CA GLY A 555 11.00 -22.44 14.18
C GLY A 555 9.73 -22.19 13.38
N ASN A 556 8.71 -21.57 13.94
CA ASN A 556 7.49 -21.22 13.20
C ASN A 556 7.65 -19.85 12.54
N ARG A 557 7.71 -19.82 11.20
CA ARG A 557 7.73 -18.57 10.43
C ARG A 557 6.31 -18.01 10.34
N MET A 558 6.02 -17.03 11.19
CA MET A 558 4.72 -16.38 11.25
C MET A 558 4.59 -15.35 10.13
N LYS A 559 3.40 -15.25 9.52
CA LYS A 559 3.03 -14.17 8.61
C LYS A 559 2.90 -12.87 9.41
N PRO A 560 3.65 -11.80 9.08
CA PRO A 560 3.44 -10.48 9.69
C PRO A 560 2.09 -9.91 9.26
N TYR A 561 1.41 -9.18 10.15
CA TYR A 561 0.18 -8.48 9.82
C TYR A 561 -0.01 -7.24 10.69
N LEU A 562 -0.71 -6.26 10.12
CA LEU A 562 -1.06 -4.99 10.76
C LEU A 562 -2.53 -4.92 11.15
N VAL A 563 -3.44 -5.50 10.36
CA VAL A 563 -4.87 -5.45 10.65
C VAL A 563 -5.27 -6.66 11.49
N ASP A 564 -5.58 -6.42 12.78
CA ASP A 564 -6.07 -7.45 13.70
C ASP A 564 -7.51 -7.84 13.42
N SER A 565 -8.37 -6.84 13.21
CA SER A 565 -9.79 -7.09 13.00
C SER A 565 -10.49 -5.98 12.24
N ILE A 566 -11.62 -6.32 11.65
CA ILE A 566 -12.53 -5.42 10.95
C ILE A 566 -13.83 -5.40 11.75
N GLN A 567 -14.32 -4.20 12.09
CA GLN A 567 -15.54 -3.97 12.85
C GLN A 567 -16.44 -2.96 12.15
N GLN A 568 -17.74 -3.23 12.16
CA GLN A 568 -18.73 -2.26 11.70
C GLN A 568 -18.64 -0.96 12.53
N THR A 569 -18.94 0.14 11.90
CA THR A 569 -19.17 1.40 12.63
C THR A 569 -20.57 1.39 13.21
N GLY A 570 -20.70 1.52 14.52
CA GLY A 570 -21.98 1.59 15.21
C GLY A 570 -22.73 2.88 14.92
N THR A 571 -24.03 2.93 15.23
CA THR A 571 -24.91 4.07 14.95
C THR A 571 -24.49 5.36 15.66
N ASP A 572 -23.89 5.24 16.86
CA ASP A 572 -23.51 6.36 17.72
C ASP A 572 -22.01 6.67 17.70
N GLY A 573 -21.31 6.21 16.65
CA GLY A 573 -19.85 6.34 16.57
C GLY A 573 -19.06 5.33 17.40
N ASN A 574 -19.75 4.46 18.15
CA ASN A 574 -19.15 3.35 18.87
C ASN A 574 -18.73 2.22 17.94
N LEU A 575 -17.93 1.29 18.45
CA LEU A 575 -17.58 0.06 17.73
C LEU A 575 -18.83 -0.83 17.59
N GLY A 576 -19.13 -1.22 16.35
CA GLY A 576 -20.23 -2.12 16.02
C GLY A 576 -19.82 -3.60 16.09
N LYS A 577 -20.54 -4.43 15.35
CA LYS A 577 -20.30 -5.89 15.28
C LYS A 577 -18.94 -6.20 14.64
N LEU A 578 -18.24 -7.18 15.20
CA LEU A 578 -17.04 -7.76 14.59
C LEU A 578 -17.41 -8.47 13.27
N GLU A 579 -16.78 -8.07 12.18
CA GLU A 579 -16.97 -8.69 10.85
C GLU A 579 -15.92 -9.76 10.58
N SER A 580 -14.67 -9.47 10.91
CA SER A 580 -13.55 -10.36 10.68
C SER A 580 -12.47 -10.15 11.72
N LYS A 581 -11.76 -11.23 12.07
CA LYS A 581 -10.56 -11.20 12.91
C LYS A 581 -9.45 -11.98 12.23
N THR A 582 -8.26 -11.38 12.17
CA THR A 582 -7.07 -12.03 11.62
C THR A 582 -6.61 -13.13 12.58
N SER A 583 -6.45 -14.33 12.06
CA SER A 583 -5.85 -15.43 12.80
C SER A 583 -4.35 -15.50 12.51
N PRO A 584 -3.50 -15.68 13.54
CA PRO A 584 -2.08 -15.93 13.33
C PRO A 584 -1.84 -17.06 12.33
N THR A 585 -1.02 -16.81 11.32
CA THR A 585 -0.77 -17.76 10.24
C THR A 585 0.71 -18.18 10.23
N VAL A 586 0.96 -19.48 10.30
CA VAL A 586 2.28 -20.07 10.13
C VAL A 586 2.50 -20.28 8.64
N LEU A 587 3.51 -19.63 8.06
CA LEU A 587 3.87 -19.79 6.64
C LEU A 587 4.62 -21.08 6.39
N ASN A 588 5.56 -21.40 7.28
CA ASN A 588 6.25 -22.69 7.34
C ASN A 588 6.82 -22.92 8.74
N THR A 589 7.06 -24.17 9.06
CA THR A 589 7.79 -24.59 10.26
C THR A 589 9.14 -25.18 9.82
N ILE A 590 10.22 -24.73 10.43
CA ILE A 590 11.58 -25.25 10.15
C ILE A 590 11.67 -26.64 10.78
N ASN A 591 11.88 -27.65 9.94
CA ASN A 591 12.04 -29.03 10.38
C ASN A 591 13.43 -29.27 10.96
N ALA A 592 13.66 -28.83 12.19
CA ALA A 592 14.90 -29.01 12.92
C ALA A 592 14.65 -29.34 14.39
N PRO A 593 15.53 -30.12 15.05
CA PRO A 593 15.41 -30.40 16.47
C PRO A 593 15.45 -29.12 17.31
N LYS A 594 14.73 -29.08 18.42
CA LYS A 594 14.72 -27.95 19.36
C LYS A 594 16.12 -27.59 19.85
N SER A 595 17.01 -28.58 19.96
CA SER A 595 18.41 -28.38 20.36
C SER A 595 19.19 -27.44 19.41
N TYR A 596 18.84 -27.39 18.12
CA TYR A 596 19.48 -26.49 17.15
C TYR A 596 19.11 -25.02 17.47
N PHE A 597 17.82 -24.76 17.71
CA PHE A 597 17.36 -23.43 18.15
C PHE A 597 17.97 -23.03 19.49
N ASN A 598 18.16 -23.98 20.42
CA ASN A 598 18.78 -23.69 21.72
C ASN A 598 20.22 -23.21 21.55
N VAL A 599 21.03 -23.83 20.66
CA VAL A 599 22.42 -23.40 20.37
C VAL A 599 22.43 -21.93 19.89
N VAL A 600 21.56 -21.60 18.94
CA VAL A 600 21.50 -20.23 18.38
C VAL A 600 20.96 -19.23 19.41
N LYS A 601 19.91 -19.57 20.13
CA LYS A 601 19.34 -18.72 21.20
C LYS A 601 20.35 -18.46 22.31
N GLU A 602 21.09 -19.49 22.73
CA GLU A 602 22.15 -19.36 23.73
C GLU A 602 23.28 -18.46 23.25
N GLY A 603 23.70 -18.59 21.98
CA GLY A 603 24.67 -17.69 21.38
C GLY A 603 24.16 -16.23 21.39
N MET A 604 22.90 -15.99 21.04
CA MET A 604 22.28 -14.67 21.09
C MET A 604 22.10 -14.14 22.52
N TYR A 605 21.85 -15.02 23.48
CA TYR A 605 21.86 -14.67 24.90
C TYR A 605 23.25 -14.16 25.32
N ASN A 606 24.31 -14.86 24.93
CA ASN A 606 25.68 -14.54 25.30
C ASN A 606 26.15 -13.22 24.68
N VAL A 607 25.66 -12.84 23.48
CA VAL A 607 25.94 -11.52 22.86
C VAL A 607 25.64 -10.37 23.85
N VAL A 608 24.60 -10.52 24.68
CA VAL A 608 24.16 -9.51 25.66
C VAL A 608 24.66 -9.84 27.05
N ASN A 609 24.55 -11.10 27.49
CA ASN A 609 24.69 -11.49 28.90
C ASN A 609 25.97 -12.29 29.18
N GLY A 610 26.71 -12.67 28.14
CA GLY A 610 27.98 -13.43 28.26
C GLY A 610 29.06 -12.68 28.99
N THR A 611 30.20 -13.34 29.11
CA THR A 611 31.36 -12.85 29.85
C THR A 611 32.60 -12.58 28.97
N ASN A 612 32.52 -12.92 27.66
CA ASN A 612 33.63 -12.70 26.77
C ASN A 612 33.81 -11.20 26.49
N ALA A 613 35.00 -10.68 26.67
CA ALA A 613 35.30 -9.26 26.45
C ALA A 613 34.96 -8.73 25.05
N TRP A 614 34.83 -9.63 24.07
CA TRP A 614 34.48 -9.31 22.69
C TRP A 614 32.96 -9.46 22.38
N GLY A 615 32.13 -9.69 23.40
CA GLY A 615 30.69 -9.71 23.24
C GLY A 615 30.18 -8.35 22.78
N THR A 616 29.35 -8.33 21.71
CA THR A 616 29.08 -7.11 20.93
C THR A 616 27.92 -6.26 21.44
N ALA A 617 27.17 -6.72 22.47
CA ALA A 617 26.02 -5.96 23.01
C ALA A 617 25.93 -6.02 24.55
N HIS A 618 27.04 -6.12 25.26
CA HIS A 618 27.08 -6.15 26.74
C HIS A 618 26.52 -4.87 27.37
N THR A 619 26.49 -3.77 26.66
CA THR A 619 25.83 -2.52 27.08
C THR A 619 24.33 -2.71 27.34
N LEU A 620 23.71 -3.81 26.88
CA LEU A 620 22.30 -4.12 27.09
C LEU A 620 22.02 -5.09 28.25
N LYS A 621 23.05 -5.53 28.98
CA LYS A 621 22.97 -6.57 30.01
C LYS A 621 22.05 -6.22 31.20
N ASP A 622 21.91 -4.94 31.50
CA ASP A 622 21.06 -4.41 32.57
C ASP A 622 19.58 -4.33 32.21
N ILE A 623 19.22 -4.55 30.93
CA ILE A 623 17.82 -4.54 30.50
C ILE A 623 17.06 -5.70 31.17
N LYS A 624 15.91 -5.38 31.68
CA LYS A 624 14.94 -6.34 32.21
C LYS A 624 13.64 -6.23 31.44
N PRO A 625 13.05 -7.37 31.05
CA PRO A 625 13.51 -8.75 31.22
C PRO A 625 14.70 -9.10 30.34
N THR A 626 15.33 -10.23 30.64
CA THR A 626 16.54 -10.70 29.94
C THR A 626 16.33 -10.76 28.44
N PHE A 627 17.26 -10.15 27.72
CA PHE A 627 17.23 -9.94 26.28
C PHE A 627 18.31 -10.77 25.57
N GLY A 628 17.94 -11.40 24.47
CA GLY A 628 18.87 -12.06 23.55
C GLY A 628 18.93 -11.29 22.22
N ALA A 629 20.14 -11.05 21.69
CA ALA A 629 20.32 -10.25 20.49
C ALA A 629 21.47 -10.72 19.61
N LYS A 630 21.50 -10.17 18.38
CA LYS A 630 22.67 -10.23 17.49
C LYS A 630 22.85 -8.87 16.82
N THR A 631 24.02 -8.27 17.02
CA THR A 631 24.44 -7.07 16.30
C THR A 631 24.93 -7.41 14.90
N GLY A 632 24.74 -6.50 13.97
CA GLY A 632 25.28 -6.57 12.62
C GLY A 632 26.02 -5.29 12.27
N THR A 633 27.19 -5.45 11.67
CA THR A 633 27.96 -4.41 11.01
C THR A 633 28.29 -4.93 9.63
N ALA A 634 27.82 -4.24 8.59
CA ALA A 634 28.10 -4.58 7.21
C ALA A 634 28.85 -3.47 6.52
N GLN A 635 29.85 -3.82 5.72
CA GLN A 635 30.45 -2.92 4.77
C GLN A 635 29.41 -2.60 3.69
N SER A 636 29.14 -1.34 3.48
CA SER A 636 28.21 -0.82 2.48
C SER A 636 28.86 0.29 1.66
N PHE A 637 28.21 0.71 0.61
CA PHE A 637 28.72 1.75 -0.27
C PHE A 637 27.60 2.75 -0.58
N ALA A 638 27.91 4.02 -0.48
CA ALA A 638 27.01 5.09 -0.85
C ALA A 638 27.67 5.98 -1.92
N ARG A 639 26.88 6.59 -2.77
CA ARG A 639 27.40 7.60 -3.71
C ARG A 639 27.69 8.89 -2.95
N GLU A 640 28.78 9.57 -3.33
CA GLU A 640 29.13 10.87 -2.75
C GLU A 640 28.00 11.89 -3.02
N ASP A 641 27.55 11.99 -4.28
CA ASP A 641 26.32 12.70 -4.65
C ASP A 641 25.19 11.70 -4.95
N PRO A 642 24.10 11.71 -4.19
CA PRO A 642 22.99 10.80 -4.38
C PRO A 642 22.24 11.01 -5.72
N ASN A 643 22.34 12.19 -6.30
CA ASN A 643 21.66 12.58 -7.54
C ASN A 643 22.50 12.30 -8.80
N ASP A 644 23.81 12.03 -8.64
CA ASP A 644 24.71 11.71 -9.74
C ASP A 644 25.07 10.22 -9.74
N SER A 645 24.51 9.46 -10.70
CA SER A 645 24.79 8.03 -10.86
C SER A 645 26.24 7.71 -11.20
N THR A 646 27.05 8.70 -11.59
CA THR A 646 28.46 8.57 -11.93
C THR A 646 29.39 9.01 -10.80
N SER A 647 28.85 9.62 -9.72
CA SER A 647 29.64 10.08 -8.60
C SER A 647 30.37 8.93 -7.90
N LYS A 648 31.50 9.26 -7.25
CA LYS A 648 32.34 8.30 -6.56
C LYS A 648 31.54 7.52 -5.51
N GLN A 649 31.78 6.22 -5.44
CA GLN A 649 31.30 5.40 -4.34
C GLN A 649 32.24 5.54 -3.13
N VAL A 650 31.67 5.80 -1.98
CA VAL A 650 32.35 5.92 -0.69
C VAL A 650 31.99 4.70 0.14
N GLU A 651 32.99 4.09 0.77
CA GLU A 651 32.78 3.01 1.73
C GLU A 651 32.06 3.55 2.97
N THR A 652 31.03 2.87 3.40
CA THR A 652 30.17 3.20 4.53
C THR A 652 29.89 1.95 5.35
N VAL A 653 29.23 2.13 6.48
CA VAL A 653 28.87 1.04 7.39
C VAL A 653 27.35 1.01 7.60
N THR A 654 26.75 -0.15 7.41
CA THR A 654 25.36 -0.38 7.84
C THR A 654 25.38 -1.06 9.20
N SER A 655 24.82 -0.38 10.21
CA SER A 655 24.73 -0.90 11.57
C SER A 655 23.33 -1.45 11.82
N SER A 656 23.23 -2.73 12.17
CA SER A 656 21.95 -3.42 12.38
C SER A 656 21.89 -4.15 13.72
N LEU A 657 20.70 -4.51 14.18
CA LEU A 657 20.50 -5.36 15.35
C LEU A 657 19.18 -6.12 15.20
N VAL A 658 19.20 -7.38 15.60
CA VAL A 658 17.99 -8.18 15.85
C VAL A 658 18.01 -8.72 17.26
N GLY A 659 16.82 -8.86 17.88
CA GLY A 659 16.76 -9.40 19.23
C GLY A 659 15.35 -9.72 19.66
N PHE A 660 15.22 -10.39 20.80
CA PHE A 660 13.94 -10.81 21.36
C PHE A 660 13.96 -10.83 22.90
N ALA A 661 12.82 -10.57 23.49
CA ALA A 661 12.64 -10.55 24.94
C ALA A 661 11.20 -11.01 25.34
N PRO A 662 11.02 -11.62 26.55
CA PRO A 662 12.05 -12.23 27.41
C PRO A 662 12.75 -13.37 26.70
N TYR A 663 13.97 -13.69 27.11
CA TYR A 663 14.72 -14.83 26.53
C TYR A 663 13.98 -16.17 26.60
N ASN A 664 13.37 -16.47 27.74
CA ASN A 664 12.70 -17.76 27.96
C ASN A 664 11.31 -17.86 27.32
N ASP A 665 10.55 -16.77 27.27
CA ASP A 665 9.21 -16.72 26.71
C ASP A 665 9.03 -15.46 25.85
N PRO A 666 9.58 -15.41 24.65
CA PRO A 666 9.61 -14.21 23.81
C PRO A 666 8.21 -13.65 23.52
N GLN A 667 8.02 -12.36 23.83
CA GLN A 667 6.78 -11.61 23.60
C GLN A 667 6.98 -10.49 22.57
N VAL A 668 8.21 -10.03 22.44
CA VAL A 668 8.62 -9.02 21.44
C VAL A 668 9.92 -9.43 20.78
N ALA A 669 9.94 -9.33 19.46
CA ALA A 669 11.13 -9.43 18.63
C ALA A 669 11.32 -8.09 17.92
N ILE A 670 12.56 -7.59 17.86
CA ILE A 670 12.90 -6.32 17.24
C ILE A 670 13.93 -6.50 16.13
N ALA A 671 13.83 -5.65 15.12
CA ALA A 671 14.89 -5.46 14.13
C ALA A 671 15.11 -3.95 13.93
N ILE A 672 16.39 -3.57 13.78
CA ILE A 672 16.83 -2.18 13.69
C ILE A 672 17.90 -2.07 12.62
N VAL A 673 17.93 -0.99 11.86
CA VAL A 673 19.00 -0.69 10.90
C VAL A 673 19.26 0.81 10.80
N PHE A 674 20.54 1.17 10.79
CA PHE A 674 21.09 2.48 10.46
C PHE A 674 22.01 2.30 9.24
N PRO A 675 21.55 2.54 8.02
CA PRO A 675 22.30 2.32 6.80
C PRO A 675 23.31 3.43 6.53
N ASN A 676 24.39 3.09 5.84
CA ASN A 676 25.36 4.02 5.26
C ASN A 676 25.94 5.05 6.23
N LEU A 677 26.25 4.64 7.45
CA LEU A 677 26.98 5.48 8.41
C LEU A 677 28.44 5.63 8.00
N THR A 678 29.09 6.71 8.41
CA THR A 678 30.56 6.88 8.29
C THR A 678 31.33 6.02 9.29
N SER A 679 30.71 5.70 10.44
CA SER A 679 31.25 4.83 11.50
C SER A 679 30.11 4.23 12.33
N ASP A 680 30.30 3.05 12.92
CA ASP A 680 29.38 2.40 13.86
C ASP A 680 29.80 2.57 15.35
N GLU A 681 30.85 3.34 15.65
CA GLU A 681 31.35 3.59 17.02
C GLU A 681 30.29 4.19 17.96
N GLY A 682 29.27 4.86 17.40
CA GLY A 682 28.16 5.41 18.19
C GLY A 682 27.17 4.37 18.71
N HIS A 683 27.26 3.12 18.27
CA HIS A 683 26.41 1.99 18.68
C HIS A 683 24.91 2.33 18.68
N TYR A 684 24.43 3.08 17.68
CA TYR A 684 23.06 3.61 17.60
C TYR A 684 22.00 2.52 17.61
N ASN A 685 22.31 1.37 17.01
CA ASN A 685 21.46 0.18 17.00
C ASN A 685 21.19 -0.35 18.42
N THR A 686 22.21 -0.43 19.28
CA THR A 686 22.03 -0.90 20.66
C THR A 686 21.35 0.14 21.54
N LEU A 687 21.60 1.43 21.31
CA LEU A 687 20.89 2.52 22.00
C LEU A 687 19.39 2.46 21.72
N LEU A 688 19.02 2.24 20.45
CA LEU A 688 17.61 2.15 20.07
C LEU A 688 16.95 0.86 20.60
N ALA A 689 17.67 -0.27 20.56
CA ALA A 689 17.18 -1.53 21.12
C ALA A 689 16.86 -1.40 22.61
N ARG A 690 17.69 -0.70 23.38
CA ARG A 690 17.46 -0.41 24.81
C ARG A 690 16.12 0.32 25.02
N GLU A 691 15.91 1.42 24.30
CA GLU A 691 14.67 2.20 24.42
C GLU A 691 13.45 1.36 24.02
N MET A 692 13.51 0.66 22.87
CA MET A 692 12.40 -0.16 22.39
C MET A 692 11.97 -1.25 23.38
N ILE A 693 12.93 -2.02 23.91
CA ILE A 693 12.61 -3.09 24.87
C ILE A 693 12.12 -2.53 26.20
N THR A 694 12.80 -1.49 26.71
CA THR A 694 12.42 -0.88 27.99
C THR A 694 11.01 -0.27 27.93
N ASP A 695 10.69 0.46 26.87
CA ASP A 695 9.37 1.09 26.71
C ASP A 695 8.26 0.08 26.47
N TYR A 696 8.53 -0.99 25.71
CA TYR A 696 7.53 -2.09 25.54
C TYR A 696 7.09 -2.66 26.87
N TYR A 697 8.05 -2.98 27.76
CA TYR A 697 7.74 -3.59 29.05
C TYR A 697 7.13 -2.61 30.06
N LYS A 698 7.55 -1.35 30.05
CA LYS A 698 6.92 -0.31 30.87
C LYS A 698 5.45 -0.11 30.52
N LEU A 699 5.12 -0.06 29.23
CA LEU A 699 3.77 0.22 28.74
C LEU A 699 2.80 -0.96 28.94
N ASN A 700 3.31 -2.18 28.95
CA ASN A 700 2.50 -3.38 29.11
C ASN A 700 2.42 -3.89 30.57
N ASN A 701 2.99 -3.14 31.55
CA ASN A 701 3.03 -3.51 32.98
C ASN A 701 3.49 -4.95 33.21
N ILE A 702 4.34 -5.47 32.34
CA ILE A 702 4.87 -6.82 32.47
C ILE A 702 5.96 -6.75 33.53
N SER A 703 5.65 -7.28 34.72
CA SER A 703 6.55 -7.26 35.88
C SER A 703 7.91 -7.89 35.57
N LYS A 704 8.93 -7.28 36.14
CA LYS A 704 10.38 -7.59 36.01
C LYS A 704 10.73 -9.04 36.33
#